data_6b4f7eacef88f8499ec48439306014bc
#
_entry.id   6b4f7eacef88f8499ec48439306014bc
#
_cell.length_a   1.000
_cell.length_b   1.000
_cell.length_c   1.000
_cell.angle_alpha   90.00
_cell.angle_beta   90.00
_cell.angle_gamma   90.00
#
_symmetry.space_group_name_H-M   'P 1'
#
loop_
_entity.id
_entity.type
_entity.pdbx_description
1 polymer ?
#
loop_
_entity_poly.entity_id
_entity_poly.type
_entity_poly.pdbx_seq_one_letter_code
_entity_poly.pdbx_strand_id
1 'polypeptide(L)'
;MPTAASAPAADRPGLPWLSRLGLVAAAGCADVAPVWAQEERISALPAVNVTATLPTRLEAVPGSSTVVTERQLQAERPYSIREALQGVPGLHVVGEDAFGLNLNIGIRGLDPRRTSRTLLLEDGMPIHLAPYSDPSAHYATPLERIQRIEVIKGSGQIVHGPQTVGGVINFVTREVPTRFAASGELTVGNRRFGRVAASVGSGSERGGWRVEAAQRQGRGSREGHDHRLRDVAVKGRVQLGASQSLGIKLGHTTEDSSFGEAGIDQARFDADPTVNPFRNDVFELRRSAVQVVHRAELTPAAQLSTQVYWSRTERASYRQLDAISEDGELETLRRRVGPSGTPNIPGCPADIDFTVPNGFEQFAGVCGNNQRPRSYQLRGIEPRLSLRFDGFGWRHELIAGVRVHDEDIRRRRFNGATPTAREGSPGSLLRDDFQIRTRAVAAYVQNTVIGGNWSITPGVRYESYQQTNGVTRLDFAPFVASVTQRNRELLPGLGLTYFGLPGTTVFAGVHRGIAPPRPDVNLTPADPDYRRVDPELSTNLELGLRSSGGRGLAWEATLFRIDFENQIVPGAAVGSPQTYANAGKTLNQGLELAGRADFGRRAGLADNPYLGLSLTHLGTARFDSDLDSDGTNVRGKRLPYAPKQLFSLSAGYESAAGWDVRIGLTRVSSQYTDAVNTVAASADGQSGVIPAYTLVNASVNLRLRPHGLTVYLAATNLGDKRYLVGRVNGAQVGAPRQIQAGLRWAL
;
A
#
# COMPACT_ATOMS: atom_id res chain seq x y z
N MET A 1 -20.51 -36.18 -54.27
CA MET A 1 -19.14 -35.74 -54.02
C MET A 1 -19.15 -34.27 -53.78
N PRO A 2 -18.99 -33.77 -52.54
CA PRO A 2 -18.63 -32.40 -52.30
C PRO A 2 -17.19 -32.32 -51.76
N THR A 3 -16.50 -31.34 -52.27
CA THR A 3 -15.12 -30.97 -52.03
C THR A 3 -14.92 -30.40 -50.60
N ALA A 4 -13.87 -30.87 -49.94
CA ALA A 4 -13.44 -30.39 -48.61
C ALA A 4 -12.86 -28.97 -48.72
N ALA A 5 -13.38 -28.06 -47.91
CA ALA A 5 -12.79 -26.75 -47.65
C ALA A 5 -11.79 -26.84 -46.51
N SER A 6 -10.54 -26.47 -46.77
CA SER A 6 -9.45 -26.36 -45.79
C SER A 6 -9.66 -25.19 -44.85
N ALA A 7 -9.59 -25.44 -43.56
CA ALA A 7 -9.55 -24.41 -42.51
C ALA A 7 -8.21 -23.69 -42.52
N PRO A 8 -8.14 -22.37 -42.21
CA PRO A 8 -6.89 -21.65 -42.12
C PRO A 8 -6.19 -21.94 -40.79
N ALA A 9 -4.87 -22.12 -40.85
CA ALA A 9 -3.99 -22.33 -39.74
C ALA A 9 -3.99 -21.13 -38.77
N ALA A 10 -4.17 -21.39 -37.47
CA ALA A 10 -4.07 -20.39 -36.42
C ALA A 10 -2.65 -19.87 -36.29
N ASP A 11 -2.42 -18.63 -36.60
CA ASP A 11 -1.19 -17.88 -36.32
C ASP A 11 -0.90 -17.88 -34.82
N ARG A 12 0.25 -18.45 -34.44
CA ARG A 12 0.81 -18.32 -33.11
C ARG A 12 1.45 -16.94 -32.99
N PRO A 13 1.03 -16.03 -32.10
CA PRO A 13 1.75 -14.78 -31.90
C PRO A 13 3.10 -15.07 -31.21
N GLY A 14 4.19 -14.97 -31.96
CA GLY A 14 5.54 -14.93 -31.44
C GLY A 14 5.72 -13.71 -30.54
N LEU A 15 6.58 -13.83 -29.53
CA LEU A 15 6.94 -12.79 -28.55
C LEU A 15 7.77 -11.67 -29.24
N PRO A 16 7.19 -10.56 -29.73
CA PRO A 16 7.92 -9.60 -30.58
C PRO A 16 8.86 -8.65 -29.82
N TRP A 17 9.04 -8.80 -28.52
CA TRP A 17 9.83 -7.88 -27.70
C TRP A 17 11.26 -8.36 -27.39
N LEU A 18 11.58 -9.64 -27.60
CA LEU A 18 12.93 -10.19 -27.44
C LEU A 18 13.93 -9.66 -28.49
N SER A 19 13.43 -9.18 -29.65
CA SER A 19 14.31 -8.75 -30.75
C SER A 19 14.77 -7.29 -30.71
N ARG A 20 14.27 -6.46 -29.79
CA ARG A 20 14.66 -5.03 -29.67
C ARG A 20 15.54 -4.67 -28.46
N LEU A 21 15.89 -5.63 -27.60
CA LEU A 21 16.77 -5.42 -26.42
C LEU A 21 18.21 -5.95 -26.64
N GLY A 22 18.53 -6.44 -27.80
CA GLY A 22 19.83 -7.07 -28.11
C GLY A 22 20.99 -6.15 -28.42
N LEU A 23 20.88 -4.82 -28.34
CA LEU A 23 21.90 -3.92 -28.91
C LEU A 23 22.54 -2.90 -27.95
N VAL A 24 22.38 -3.04 -26.63
CA VAL A 24 23.06 -2.13 -25.67
C VAL A 24 24.05 -2.83 -24.73
N ALA A 25 24.20 -4.13 -24.82
CA ALA A 25 25.02 -4.91 -23.88
C ALA A 25 26.42 -5.33 -24.42
N ALA A 26 26.84 -4.85 -25.57
CA ALA A 26 28.09 -5.29 -26.20
C ALA A 26 29.14 -4.19 -26.40
N ALA A 27 29.42 -3.38 -25.38
CA ALA A 27 30.62 -2.51 -25.40
C ALA A 27 31.12 -2.31 -23.97
N GLY A 28 32.11 -3.10 -23.55
CA GLY A 28 32.80 -2.86 -22.28
C GLY A 28 33.26 -4.08 -21.50
N CYS A 29 33.68 -5.15 -22.15
CA CYS A 29 34.49 -6.17 -21.49
C CYS A 29 35.95 -5.80 -21.64
N ALA A 30 36.47 -4.97 -20.73
CA ALA A 30 37.90 -4.86 -20.46
C ALA A 30 38.18 -5.44 -19.09
N ASP A 31 39.20 -6.22 -18.96
CA ASP A 31 39.66 -7.00 -17.81
C ASP A 31 39.48 -6.30 -16.46
N VAL A 32 38.55 -6.78 -15.64
CA VAL A 32 38.43 -6.42 -14.24
C VAL A 32 38.67 -7.68 -13.40
N ALA A 33 39.82 -7.71 -12.73
CA ALA A 33 40.16 -8.74 -11.78
C ALA A 33 39.09 -8.81 -10.66
N PRO A 34 38.71 -10.01 -10.18
CA PRO A 34 37.68 -10.13 -9.15
C PRO A 34 38.16 -9.58 -7.82
N VAL A 35 37.59 -8.49 -7.37
CA VAL A 35 37.74 -7.99 -6.01
C VAL A 35 36.79 -8.79 -5.12
N TRP A 36 37.37 -9.55 -4.18
CA TRP A 36 36.63 -10.32 -3.19
C TRP A 36 35.71 -9.42 -2.38
N ALA A 37 34.41 -9.66 -2.44
CA ALA A 37 33.43 -9.00 -1.59
C ALA A 37 33.66 -9.43 -0.15
N GLN A 38 34.08 -8.50 0.73
CA GLN A 38 34.09 -8.71 2.16
C GLN A 38 32.67 -8.96 2.64
N GLU A 39 32.46 -10.08 3.33
CA GLU A 39 31.24 -10.38 4.04
C GLU A 39 31.03 -9.29 5.11
N GLU A 40 30.06 -8.41 4.93
CA GLU A 40 29.52 -7.64 6.05
C GLU A 40 28.91 -8.62 7.05
N ARG A 41 29.55 -8.76 8.20
CA ARG A 41 29.02 -9.52 9.32
C ARG A 41 27.73 -8.84 9.77
N ILE A 42 26.59 -9.41 9.41
CA ILE A 42 25.28 -8.96 9.84
C ILE A 42 25.08 -9.43 11.28
N SER A 43 25.49 -8.63 12.24
CA SER A 43 25.01 -8.70 13.60
C SER A 43 23.94 -7.63 13.78
N ALA A 44 22.79 -8.03 14.28
CA ALA A 44 21.61 -7.23 14.60
C ALA A 44 20.70 -6.85 13.41
N LEU A 45 19.40 -6.75 13.69
CA LEU A 45 18.41 -6.11 12.82
C LEU A 45 18.97 -4.72 12.44
N PRO A 46 18.94 -4.34 11.14
CA PRO A 46 19.44 -3.04 10.74
C PRO A 46 18.67 -1.96 11.51
N ALA A 47 19.40 -0.96 11.99
CA ALA A 47 18.79 0.17 12.67
C ALA A 47 17.65 0.71 11.81
N VAL A 48 16.46 0.84 12.40
CA VAL A 48 15.29 1.41 11.74
C VAL A 48 15.57 2.88 11.51
N ASN A 49 16.12 3.19 10.36
CA ASN A 49 16.41 4.56 9.95
C ASN A 49 15.17 5.14 9.27
N VAL A 50 14.09 5.28 10.05
CA VAL A 50 12.86 5.86 9.55
C VAL A 50 13.05 7.35 9.38
N THR A 51 13.60 7.77 8.25
CA THR A 51 13.75 9.18 7.85
C THR A 51 14.31 10.11 8.93
N ALA A 52 14.78 9.56 10.05
CA ALA A 52 15.51 10.29 11.06
C ALA A 52 16.97 10.41 10.61
N THR A 53 17.46 11.61 10.56
CA THR A 53 18.84 11.93 10.19
C THR A 53 19.85 11.52 11.26
N LEU A 54 19.36 11.08 12.41
CA LEU A 54 20.19 10.56 13.50
C LEU A 54 19.90 9.07 13.70
N PRO A 55 20.93 8.20 13.75
CA PRO A 55 20.74 6.80 14.08
C PRO A 55 20.22 6.67 15.51
N THR A 56 18.92 6.56 15.67
CA THR A 56 18.31 6.17 16.94
C THR A 56 18.56 4.67 17.11
N ARG A 57 19.06 4.25 18.26
CA ARG A 57 19.16 2.81 18.55
C ARG A 57 17.76 2.21 18.51
N LEU A 58 17.62 1.03 17.91
CA LEU A 58 16.33 0.34 17.84
C LEU A 58 15.72 0.16 19.24
N GLU A 59 16.57 -0.03 20.25
CA GLU A 59 16.17 -0.13 21.66
C GLU A 59 15.45 1.14 22.15
N ALA A 60 15.81 2.30 21.63
CA ALA A 60 15.23 3.59 22.06
C ALA A 60 13.99 4.01 21.27
N VAL A 61 13.59 3.25 20.24
CA VAL A 61 12.38 3.56 19.46
C VAL A 61 11.14 3.24 20.30
N PRO A 62 10.33 4.23 20.69
CA PRO A 62 9.09 3.97 21.38
C PRO A 62 8.04 3.44 20.39
N GLY A 63 7.49 2.27 20.67
CA GLY A 63 6.42 1.70 19.84
C GLY A 63 6.86 0.54 18.95
N SER A 64 5.86 -0.19 18.47
CA SER A 64 6.03 -1.35 17.61
C SER A 64 6.52 -0.95 16.22
N SER A 65 7.55 -1.62 15.73
CA SER A 65 8.12 -1.37 14.41
C SER A 65 8.61 -2.67 13.76
N THR A 66 8.51 -2.74 12.45
CA THR A 66 8.96 -3.90 11.66
C THR A 66 9.71 -3.42 10.42
N VAL A 67 10.82 -4.08 10.10
CA VAL A 67 11.57 -3.84 8.86
C VAL A 67 11.60 -5.12 8.06
N VAL A 68 11.05 -5.07 6.83
CA VAL A 68 11.23 -6.11 5.82
C VAL A 68 12.48 -5.76 5.04
N THR A 69 13.53 -6.55 5.19
CA THR A 69 14.84 -6.25 4.59
C THR A 69 14.96 -6.74 3.15
N GLU A 70 15.90 -6.19 2.38
CA GLU A 70 16.20 -6.68 1.02
C GLU A 70 16.54 -8.17 1.01
N ARG A 71 17.28 -8.65 2.01
CA ARG A 71 17.59 -10.08 2.16
C ARG A 71 16.32 -10.94 2.29
N GLN A 72 15.33 -10.50 3.07
CA GLN A 72 14.05 -11.19 3.18
C GLN A 72 13.30 -11.17 1.86
N LEU A 73 13.22 -10.01 1.18
CA LEU A 73 12.58 -9.89 -0.13
C LEU A 73 13.24 -10.82 -1.18
N GLN A 74 14.57 -10.92 -1.15
CA GLN A 74 15.31 -11.81 -2.03
C GLN A 74 15.14 -13.29 -1.67
N ALA A 75 15.05 -13.64 -0.39
CA ALA A 75 14.81 -15.02 0.04
C ALA A 75 13.38 -15.48 -0.26
N GLU A 76 12.39 -14.61 -0.05
CA GLU A 76 10.97 -14.92 -0.21
C GLU A 76 10.48 -14.84 -1.65
N ARG A 77 11.12 -14.02 -2.50
CA ARG A 77 10.72 -13.77 -3.89
C ARG A 77 9.23 -13.43 -4.05
N PRO A 78 8.71 -12.46 -3.30
CA PRO A 78 7.30 -12.14 -3.36
C PRO A 78 6.90 -11.74 -4.79
N TYR A 79 5.69 -12.13 -5.18
CA TYR A 79 5.12 -11.76 -6.47
C TYR A 79 4.73 -10.27 -6.49
N SER A 80 4.25 -9.75 -5.36
CA SER A 80 3.81 -8.36 -5.20
C SER A 80 4.15 -7.82 -3.81
N ILE A 81 3.94 -6.52 -3.60
CA ILE A 81 4.06 -5.88 -2.28
C ILE A 81 3.12 -6.52 -1.25
N ARG A 82 1.96 -7.01 -1.67
CA ARG A 82 1.03 -7.71 -0.78
C ARG A 82 1.69 -8.89 -0.08
N GLU A 83 2.35 -9.77 -0.83
CA GLU A 83 3.06 -10.92 -0.25
C GLU A 83 4.22 -10.47 0.64
N ALA A 84 4.95 -9.43 0.24
CA ALA A 84 6.04 -8.87 1.04
C ALA A 84 5.59 -8.35 2.42
N LEU A 85 4.33 -7.91 2.53
CA LEU A 85 3.76 -7.37 3.76
C LEU A 85 2.94 -8.38 4.58
N GLN A 86 2.57 -9.54 4.01
CA GLN A 86 1.72 -10.54 4.70
C GLN A 86 2.33 -11.10 6.00
N GLY A 87 3.66 -11.09 6.12
CA GLY A 87 4.36 -11.54 7.33
C GLY A 87 4.50 -10.47 8.43
N VAL A 88 4.05 -9.24 8.19
CA VAL A 88 4.19 -8.14 9.16
C VAL A 88 3.04 -8.18 10.17
N PRO A 89 3.33 -8.27 11.49
CA PRO A 89 2.26 -8.31 12.48
C PRO A 89 1.43 -7.02 12.47
N GLY A 90 0.13 -7.16 12.70
CA GLY A 90 -0.83 -6.05 12.69
C GLY A 90 -1.36 -5.66 11.33
N LEU A 91 -0.75 -6.09 10.22
CA LEU A 91 -1.15 -5.71 8.87
C LEU A 91 -2.12 -6.75 8.27
N HIS A 92 -3.29 -6.29 7.86
CA HIS A 92 -4.22 -7.02 7.01
C HIS A 92 -4.16 -6.44 5.60
N VAL A 93 -3.55 -7.18 4.68
CA VAL A 93 -3.37 -6.75 3.28
C VAL A 93 -4.34 -7.51 2.40
N VAL A 94 -5.33 -6.82 1.87
CA VAL A 94 -6.38 -7.39 1.00
C VAL A 94 -6.01 -7.16 -0.46
N GLY A 95 -6.09 -8.20 -1.26
CA GLY A 95 -5.87 -8.11 -2.70
C GLY A 95 -7.17 -7.76 -3.42
N GLU A 96 -7.34 -6.54 -3.86
CA GLU A 96 -8.42 -6.14 -4.75
C GLU A 96 -8.16 -6.61 -6.18
N ASP A 97 -6.91 -6.48 -6.60
CA ASP A 97 -6.36 -7.10 -7.81
C ASP A 97 -5.42 -8.26 -7.46
N ALA A 98 -5.21 -9.19 -8.40
CA ALA A 98 -4.29 -10.31 -8.20
C ALA A 98 -2.81 -9.90 -8.32
N PHE A 99 -2.54 -8.65 -8.69
CA PHE A 99 -1.19 -8.15 -8.99
C PHE A 99 -0.59 -7.38 -7.81
N GLY A 100 -1.43 -6.93 -6.84
CA GLY A 100 -1.03 -6.11 -5.72
C GLY A 100 -0.55 -4.71 -6.12
N LEU A 101 -1.15 -4.14 -7.16
CA LEU A 101 -0.86 -2.79 -7.64
C LEU A 101 -1.68 -1.75 -6.87
N ASN A 102 -2.96 -2.08 -6.58
CA ASN A 102 -3.82 -1.29 -5.71
C ASN A 102 -3.73 -1.84 -4.28
N LEU A 103 -3.14 -1.06 -3.37
CA LEU A 103 -2.93 -1.51 -2.00
C LEU A 103 -4.15 -1.22 -1.14
N ASN A 104 -4.62 -2.26 -0.43
CA ASN A 104 -5.64 -2.18 0.60
C ASN A 104 -5.04 -2.73 1.89
N ILE A 105 -4.58 -1.84 2.77
CA ILE A 105 -3.87 -2.18 4.00
C ILE A 105 -4.62 -1.61 5.19
N GLY A 106 -5.14 -2.49 6.05
CA GLY A 106 -5.63 -2.17 7.37
C GLY A 106 -4.62 -2.54 8.44
N ILE A 107 -4.38 -1.65 9.39
CA ILE A 107 -3.50 -1.91 10.53
C ILE A 107 -4.35 -2.12 11.78
N ARG A 108 -4.11 -3.20 12.54
CA ARG A 108 -4.75 -3.48 13.82
C ARG A 108 -6.29 -3.51 13.77
N GLY A 109 -6.84 -4.05 12.66
CA GLY A 109 -8.28 -4.22 12.45
C GLY A 109 -9.00 -2.99 11.89
N LEU A 110 -8.28 -1.95 11.49
CA LEU A 110 -8.85 -0.85 10.71
C LEU A 110 -9.21 -1.33 9.30
N ASP A 111 -10.24 -0.71 8.71
CA ASP A 111 -10.68 -1.02 7.35
C ASP A 111 -9.52 -0.90 6.35
N PRO A 112 -9.17 -1.96 5.62
CA PRO A 112 -8.05 -1.95 4.67
C PRO A 112 -8.33 -1.16 3.40
N ARG A 113 -9.59 -0.89 3.06
CA ARG A 113 -9.95 -0.31 1.76
C ARG A 113 -9.17 0.97 1.48
N ARG A 114 -8.49 0.97 0.32
CA ARG A 114 -7.71 2.08 -0.22
C ARG A 114 -6.59 2.60 0.68
N THR A 115 -6.28 1.88 1.77
CA THR A 115 -5.25 2.26 2.75
C THR A 115 -5.48 3.66 3.36
N SER A 116 -6.73 4.09 3.48
CA SER A 116 -7.12 5.47 3.79
C SER A 116 -6.78 5.93 5.21
N ARG A 117 -6.34 5.02 6.10
CA ARG A 117 -6.00 5.33 7.51
C ARG A 117 -4.55 4.96 7.87
N THR A 118 -3.73 4.73 6.85
CA THR A 118 -2.30 4.39 6.99
C THR A 118 -1.49 5.24 6.03
N LEU A 119 -0.48 5.96 6.52
CA LEU A 119 0.36 6.79 5.68
C LEU A 119 1.37 5.95 4.90
N LEU A 120 1.37 6.07 3.58
CA LEU A 120 2.36 5.46 2.70
C LEU A 120 3.37 6.48 2.23
N LEU A 121 4.65 6.13 2.34
CA LEU A 121 5.79 6.96 1.94
C LEU A 121 6.73 6.19 1.00
N GLU A 122 7.39 6.91 0.11
CA GLU A 122 8.57 6.43 -0.63
C GLU A 122 9.75 7.36 -0.32
N ASP A 123 10.78 6.86 0.35
CA ASP A 123 11.92 7.64 0.84
C ASP A 123 11.45 8.90 1.62
N GLY A 124 10.40 8.77 2.44
CA GLY A 124 9.82 9.85 3.24
C GLY A 124 8.84 10.78 2.50
N MET A 125 8.70 10.67 1.18
CA MET A 125 7.73 11.43 0.39
C MET A 125 6.37 10.72 0.38
N PRO A 126 5.23 11.40 0.65
CA PRO A 126 3.90 10.80 0.54
C PRO A 126 3.61 10.29 -0.88
N ILE A 127 3.03 9.07 -0.97
CA ILE A 127 2.72 8.43 -2.26
C ILE A 127 1.24 8.16 -2.49
N HIS A 128 0.36 8.47 -1.54
CA HIS A 128 -1.08 8.51 -1.80
C HIS A 128 -1.39 9.46 -2.96
N LEU A 129 -2.52 9.27 -3.62
CA LEU A 129 -2.96 10.18 -4.67
C LEU A 129 -3.05 11.63 -4.16
N ALA A 130 -3.64 11.83 -2.98
CA ALA A 130 -3.67 13.09 -2.25
C ALA A 130 -3.92 12.82 -0.76
N PRO A 131 -2.88 12.87 0.11
CA PRO A 131 -2.99 12.44 1.51
C PRO A 131 -4.05 13.16 2.35
N TYR A 132 -4.40 14.41 2.03
CA TYR A 132 -5.45 15.15 2.74
C TYR A 132 -6.84 15.00 2.10
N SER A 133 -6.93 14.85 0.76
CA SER A 133 -8.21 14.96 0.04
C SER A 133 -8.67 13.64 -0.59
N ASP A 134 -7.78 12.80 -1.09
CA ASP A 134 -8.06 11.46 -1.63
C ASP A 134 -6.92 10.52 -1.28
N PRO A 135 -6.91 9.95 -0.06
CA PRO A 135 -5.80 9.11 0.42
C PRO A 135 -5.76 7.70 -0.20
N SER A 136 -6.31 7.55 -1.41
CA SER A 136 -6.30 6.25 -2.09
C SER A 136 -4.91 5.80 -2.50
N ALA A 137 -4.56 4.55 -2.20
CA ALA A 137 -3.26 3.94 -2.52
C ALA A 137 -3.30 3.23 -3.88
N HIS A 138 -3.56 3.97 -4.97
CA HIS A 138 -3.56 3.42 -6.34
C HIS A 138 -2.17 3.40 -6.98
N TYR A 139 -1.17 3.92 -6.30
CA TYR A 139 0.24 3.75 -6.64
C TYR A 139 0.95 3.10 -5.47
N ALA A 140 1.81 2.15 -5.78
CA ALA A 140 2.76 1.57 -4.85
C ALA A 140 4.16 1.60 -5.46
N THR A 141 5.18 1.83 -4.61
CA THR A 141 6.58 1.76 -5.07
C THR A 141 6.85 0.40 -5.70
N PRO A 142 7.33 0.32 -6.95
CA PRO A 142 7.67 -0.96 -7.57
C PRO A 142 8.64 -1.78 -6.73
N LEU A 143 8.30 -3.06 -6.54
CA LEU A 143 9.07 -3.98 -5.68
C LEU A 143 10.55 -4.07 -6.11
N GLU A 144 10.80 -3.90 -7.39
CA GLU A 144 12.11 -3.97 -8.03
C GLU A 144 13.07 -2.88 -7.56
N ARG A 145 12.56 -1.75 -7.02
CA ARG A 145 13.37 -0.63 -6.49
C ARG A 145 13.55 -0.69 -4.97
N ILE A 146 12.75 -1.50 -4.29
CA ILE A 146 12.71 -1.50 -2.82
C ILE A 146 13.96 -2.17 -2.26
N GLN A 147 14.65 -1.47 -1.37
CA GLN A 147 15.71 -1.99 -0.53
C GLN A 147 15.18 -2.55 0.78
N ARG A 148 14.24 -1.84 1.41
CA ARG A 148 13.55 -2.29 2.62
C ARG A 148 12.18 -1.63 2.73
N ILE A 149 11.30 -2.24 3.52
CA ILE A 149 10.01 -1.67 3.89
C ILE A 149 10.01 -1.47 5.40
N GLU A 150 9.77 -0.24 5.82
CA GLU A 150 9.69 0.15 7.23
C GLU A 150 8.23 0.34 7.62
N VAL A 151 7.77 -0.35 8.65
CA VAL A 151 6.41 -0.24 9.18
C VAL A 151 6.50 0.24 10.62
N ILE A 152 5.89 1.39 10.88
CA ILE A 152 5.86 2.01 12.21
C ILE A 152 4.42 2.08 12.67
N LYS A 153 4.21 1.61 13.87
CA LYS A 153 2.94 1.70 14.58
C LYS A 153 3.20 2.41 15.91
N GLY A 154 2.20 2.95 16.54
CA GLY A 154 2.37 3.55 17.84
C GLY A 154 3.04 4.92 17.85
N SER A 155 3.60 5.30 18.99
CA SER A 155 4.13 6.66 19.26
C SER A 155 5.34 7.06 18.41
N GLY A 156 5.98 6.12 17.73
CA GLY A 156 7.08 6.41 16.80
C GLY A 156 6.68 7.19 15.54
N GLN A 157 5.38 7.41 15.31
CA GLN A 157 4.87 8.09 14.11
C GLN A 157 4.56 9.59 14.28
N ILE A 158 4.81 10.20 15.45
CA ILE A 158 4.44 11.60 15.76
C ILE A 158 4.95 12.61 14.72
N VAL A 159 6.16 12.39 14.20
CA VAL A 159 6.77 13.26 13.17
C VAL A 159 6.15 13.12 11.79
N HIS A 160 5.24 12.16 11.60
CA HIS A 160 4.58 11.87 10.33
C HIS A 160 3.11 12.30 10.33
N GLY A 161 2.53 12.52 9.17
CA GLY A 161 1.10 12.86 8.99
C GLY A 161 0.82 13.34 7.56
N PRO A 162 -0.45 13.44 7.16
CA PRO A 162 -1.66 12.94 7.82
C PRO A 162 -1.85 11.43 7.62
N GLN A 163 -3.01 10.86 7.91
CA GLN A 163 -3.34 9.44 7.74
C GLN A 163 -2.56 8.53 8.72
N THR A 164 -2.48 8.95 9.98
CA THR A 164 -1.69 8.27 11.02
C THR A 164 -2.53 7.53 12.06
N VAL A 165 -3.81 7.23 11.77
CA VAL A 165 -4.67 6.44 12.66
C VAL A 165 -4.11 5.03 12.84
N GLY A 166 -3.70 4.37 11.76
CA GLY A 166 -3.16 3.00 11.79
C GLY A 166 -1.65 2.93 11.96
N GLY A 167 -0.92 3.78 11.25
CA GLY A 167 0.54 3.73 11.20
C GLY A 167 1.13 4.33 9.93
N VAL A 168 2.42 4.09 9.75
CA VAL A 168 3.20 4.56 8.61
C VAL A 168 3.93 3.38 7.97
N ILE A 169 3.89 3.30 6.65
CA ILE A 169 4.68 2.37 5.85
C ILE A 169 5.57 3.18 4.91
N ASN A 170 6.87 3.04 5.05
CA ASN A 170 7.87 3.72 4.23
C ASN A 170 8.61 2.72 3.34
N PHE A 171 8.46 2.85 2.04
CA PHE A 171 9.21 2.09 1.04
C PHE A 171 10.53 2.79 0.78
N VAL A 172 11.61 2.23 1.29
CA VAL A 172 12.96 2.78 1.10
C VAL A 172 13.56 2.15 -0.14
N THR A 173 13.92 2.99 -1.11
CA THR A 173 14.49 2.57 -2.38
C THR A 173 16.03 2.58 -2.32
N ARG A 174 16.70 1.82 -3.22
CA ARG A 174 18.16 1.66 -3.19
C ARG A 174 18.88 2.99 -3.29
N GLU A 175 19.94 3.13 -2.49
CA GLU A 175 20.79 4.30 -2.47
C GLU A 175 21.75 4.36 -3.67
N VAL A 176 22.30 5.54 -3.95
CA VAL A 176 23.39 5.74 -4.91
C VAL A 176 24.62 4.98 -4.41
N PRO A 177 25.22 4.09 -5.22
CA PRO A 177 26.36 3.30 -4.77
C PRO A 177 27.63 4.18 -4.65
N THR A 178 28.58 3.75 -3.81
CA THR A 178 29.88 4.43 -3.63
C THR A 178 30.95 3.98 -4.63
N ARG A 179 30.66 2.93 -5.39
CA ARG A 179 31.49 2.38 -6.47
C ARG A 179 30.58 1.92 -7.61
N PHE A 180 31.13 1.53 -8.73
CA PHE A 180 30.35 0.96 -9.82
C PHE A 180 29.58 -0.28 -9.32
N ALA A 181 28.30 -0.32 -9.62
CA ALA A 181 27.40 -1.44 -9.31
C ALA A 181 26.38 -1.59 -10.44
N ALA A 182 26.18 -2.81 -10.88
CA ALA A 182 25.20 -3.14 -11.90
C ALA A 182 24.45 -4.40 -11.49
N SER A 183 23.17 -4.48 -11.83
CA SER A 183 22.37 -5.70 -11.66
C SER A 183 21.30 -5.82 -12.72
N GLY A 184 20.98 -7.07 -13.05
CA GLY A 184 19.90 -7.43 -13.97
C GLY A 184 19.09 -8.57 -13.37
N GLU A 185 17.79 -8.59 -13.62
CA GLU A 185 16.90 -9.66 -13.21
C GLU A 185 15.91 -9.98 -14.33
N LEU A 186 15.78 -11.26 -14.64
CA LEU A 186 14.77 -11.80 -15.55
C LEU A 186 13.96 -12.85 -14.81
N THR A 187 12.64 -12.70 -14.82
CA THR A 187 11.71 -13.67 -14.23
C THR A 187 10.64 -14.05 -15.25
N VAL A 188 10.33 -15.32 -15.31
CA VAL A 188 9.19 -15.85 -16.07
C VAL A 188 8.32 -16.70 -15.16
N GLY A 189 7.04 -16.83 -15.48
CA GLY A 189 6.16 -17.63 -14.65
C GLY A 189 4.90 -18.09 -15.39
N ASN A 190 4.08 -18.86 -14.69
CA ASN A 190 2.76 -19.21 -15.18
C ASN A 190 1.90 -17.95 -15.35
N ARG A 191 0.70 -18.07 -15.91
CA ARG A 191 -0.25 -16.97 -16.13
C ARG A 191 0.36 -15.79 -16.91
N ARG A 192 1.22 -16.08 -17.91
CA ARG A 192 1.94 -15.11 -18.75
C ARG A 192 2.79 -14.12 -17.93
N PHE A 193 3.21 -14.50 -16.73
CA PHE A 193 4.05 -13.63 -15.92
C PHE A 193 5.43 -13.46 -16.55
N GLY A 194 5.86 -12.22 -16.63
CA GLY A 194 7.20 -11.83 -17.05
C GLY A 194 7.64 -10.58 -16.33
N ARG A 195 8.88 -10.55 -15.84
CA ARG A 195 9.50 -9.40 -15.19
C ARG A 195 10.93 -9.26 -15.69
N VAL A 196 11.29 -8.04 -16.06
CA VAL A 196 12.67 -7.63 -16.36
C VAL A 196 12.97 -6.42 -15.51
N ALA A 197 14.11 -6.43 -14.83
CA ALA A 197 14.59 -5.28 -14.08
C ALA A 197 16.10 -5.11 -14.30
N ALA A 198 16.54 -3.86 -14.35
CA ALA A 198 17.94 -3.50 -14.47
C ALA A 198 18.26 -2.30 -13.56
N SER A 199 19.45 -2.31 -12.99
CA SER A 199 19.97 -1.21 -12.20
C SER A 199 21.45 -1.03 -12.53
N VAL A 200 21.87 0.21 -12.76
CA VAL A 200 23.28 0.58 -12.94
C VAL A 200 23.54 1.87 -12.19
N GLY A 201 24.69 1.96 -11.57
CA GLY A 201 25.09 3.15 -10.84
C GLY A 201 26.58 3.18 -10.60
N SER A 202 27.09 4.37 -10.34
CA SER A 202 28.49 4.58 -9.97
C SER A 202 28.59 5.80 -9.07
N GLY A 203 29.56 5.79 -8.18
CA GLY A 203 29.76 6.90 -7.30
C GLY A 203 31.06 6.84 -6.54
N SER A 204 31.24 7.86 -5.72
CA SER A 204 32.35 8.05 -4.79
C SER A 204 31.83 8.76 -3.55
N GLU A 205 32.70 9.10 -2.61
CA GLU A 205 32.35 9.95 -1.47
C GLU A 205 31.83 11.33 -1.90
N ARG A 206 32.32 11.87 -3.02
CA ARG A 206 31.93 13.19 -3.55
C ARG A 206 30.57 13.20 -4.24
N GLY A 207 30.07 12.04 -4.65
CA GLY A 207 28.78 11.94 -5.31
C GLY A 207 28.69 10.74 -6.23
N GLY A 208 27.55 10.60 -6.88
CA GLY A 208 27.28 9.48 -7.78
C GLY A 208 25.85 9.49 -8.30
N TRP A 209 25.54 8.46 -9.04
CA TRP A 209 24.24 8.29 -9.68
C TRP A 209 23.81 6.82 -9.70
N ARG A 210 22.51 6.61 -9.85
CA ARG A 210 21.89 5.29 -10.09
C ARG A 210 20.72 5.45 -11.04
N VAL A 211 20.61 4.56 -12.01
CA VAL A 211 19.44 4.41 -12.90
C VAL A 211 18.86 3.03 -12.70
N GLU A 212 17.55 2.96 -12.56
CA GLU A 212 16.80 1.73 -12.42
C GLU A 212 15.67 1.72 -13.43
N ALA A 213 15.44 0.58 -14.07
CA ALA A 213 14.31 0.36 -14.98
C ALA A 213 13.71 -1.03 -14.75
N ALA A 214 12.39 -1.12 -14.79
CA ALA A 214 11.69 -2.38 -14.66
C ALA A 214 10.44 -2.43 -15.54
N GLN A 215 10.12 -3.62 -16.04
CA GLN A 215 8.83 -3.93 -16.62
C GLN A 215 8.33 -5.23 -16.02
N ARG A 216 7.04 -5.23 -15.64
CA ARG A 216 6.33 -6.40 -15.14
C ARG A 216 5.00 -6.53 -15.88
N GLN A 217 4.62 -7.75 -16.22
CA GLN A 217 3.33 -8.05 -16.84
C GLN A 217 2.85 -9.43 -16.41
N GLY A 218 1.55 -9.69 -16.52
CA GLY A 218 0.98 -10.98 -16.20
C GLY A 218 -0.54 -10.98 -16.29
N ARG A 219 -1.13 -12.12 -15.97
CA ARG A 219 -2.58 -12.31 -15.91
C ARG A 219 -3.05 -12.48 -14.46
N GLY A 220 -4.14 -11.81 -14.10
CA GLY A 220 -4.77 -11.87 -12.79
C GLY A 220 -5.62 -13.11 -12.54
N SER A 221 -6.50 -13.02 -11.54
CA SER A 221 -7.33 -14.14 -11.09
C SER A 221 -8.40 -14.55 -12.08
N ARG A 222 -8.96 -13.60 -12.85
CA ARG A 222 -10.05 -13.84 -13.80
C ARG A 222 -9.59 -13.74 -15.26
N GLU A 223 -10.39 -14.26 -16.17
CA GLU A 223 -10.15 -14.16 -17.60
C GLU A 223 -10.04 -12.71 -18.08
N GLY A 224 -9.08 -12.43 -18.98
CA GLY A 224 -8.86 -11.09 -19.51
C GLY A 224 -8.30 -10.08 -18.52
N HIS A 225 -8.08 -10.43 -17.25
CA HIS A 225 -7.37 -9.59 -16.29
C HIS A 225 -5.87 -9.61 -16.60
N ASP A 226 -5.44 -8.79 -17.53
CA ASP A 226 -4.02 -8.62 -17.86
C ASP A 226 -3.51 -7.29 -17.24
N HIS A 227 -2.24 -7.26 -16.86
CA HIS A 227 -1.61 -6.05 -16.39
C HIS A 227 -0.24 -5.85 -17.02
N ARG A 228 0.17 -4.59 -17.13
CA ARG A 228 1.53 -4.19 -17.49
C ARG A 228 1.93 -2.95 -16.69
N LEU A 229 3.03 -3.08 -15.97
CA LEU A 229 3.65 -1.97 -15.24
C LEU A 229 5.04 -1.72 -15.83
N ARG A 230 5.39 -0.45 -16.05
CA ARG A 230 6.73 0.00 -16.42
C ARG A 230 7.17 1.09 -15.47
N ASP A 231 8.42 1.04 -15.08
CA ASP A 231 8.99 1.95 -14.11
C ASP A 231 10.42 2.32 -14.50
N VAL A 232 10.75 3.60 -14.36
CA VAL A 232 12.11 4.13 -14.51
C VAL A 232 12.36 5.11 -13.38
N ALA A 233 13.51 4.95 -12.72
CA ALA A 233 13.96 5.89 -11.69
C ALA A 233 15.42 6.27 -11.87
N VAL A 234 15.72 7.53 -11.57
CA VAL A 234 17.09 8.07 -11.58
C VAL A 234 17.35 8.71 -10.22
N LYS A 235 18.43 8.35 -9.57
CA LYS A 235 18.95 9.02 -8.37
C LYS A 235 20.31 9.62 -8.62
N GLY A 236 20.53 10.81 -8.10
CA GLY A 236 21.82 11.48 -8.05
C GLY A 236 22.12 11.95 -6.64
N ARG A 237 23.37 11.95 -6.26
CA ARG A 237 23.88 12.56 -5.02
C ARG A 237 25.15 13.31 -5.32
N VAL A 238 25.30 14.49 -4.75
CA VAL A 238 26.53 15.31 -4.80
C VAL A 238 26.83 15.89 -3.42
N GLN A 239 28.09 15.85 -3.04
CA GLN A 239 28.62 16.53 -1.87
C GLN A 239 28.96 17.98 -2.26
N LEU A 240 28.33 18.96 -1.62
CA LEU A 240 28.50 20.40 -1.90
C LEU A 240 29.61 21.06 -1.04
N GLY A 241 30.39 20.28 -0.34
CA GLY A 241 31.44 20.69 0.57
C GLY A 241 31.60 19.63 1.68
N ALA A 242 32.34 19.94 2.72
CA ALA A 242 32.59 18.97 3.82
C ALA A 242 31.32 18.61 4.62
N SER A 243 30.36 19.55 4.73
CA SER A 243 29.21 19.43 5.62
C SER A 243 27.87 19.42 4.90
N GLN A 244 27.80 19.49 3.56
CA GLN A 244 26.53 19.58 2.85
C GLN A 244 26.44 18.58 1.69
N SER A 245 25.28 18.01 1.50
CA SER A 245 24.98 17.12 0.38
C SER A 245 23.62 17.42 -0.23
N LEU A 246 23.51 17.18 -1.53
CA LEU A 246 22.25 17.29 -2.29
C LEU A 246 21.97 15.95 -2.97
N GLY A 247 20.79 15.42 -2.69
CA GLY A 247 20.23 14.25 -3.36
C GLY A 247 19.06 14.65 -4.26
N ILE A 248 18.96 14.04 -5.44
CA ILE A 248 17.81 14.18 -6.34
C ILE A 248 17.31 12.80 -6.73
N LYS A 249 15.99 12.64 -6.81
CA LYS A 249 15.32 11.45 -7.35
C LYS A 249 14.25 11.86 -8.35
N LEU A 250 14.28 11.23 -9.51
CA LEU A 250 13.28 11.34 -10.57
C LEU A 250 12.66 9.97 -10.76
N GLY A 251 11.36 9.90 -10.91
CA GLY A 251 10.64 8.63 -11.14
C GLY A 251 9.52 8.80 -12.16
N HIS A 252 9.35 7.80 -13.01
CA HIS A 252 8.21 7.71 -13.93
C HIS A 252 7.69 6.27 -13.96
N THR A 253 6.40 6.11 -13.66
CA THR A 253 5.72 4.81 -13.62
C THR A 253 4.48 4.86 -14.48
N THR A 254 4.24 3.81 -15.25
CA THR A 254 2.98 3.61 -15.99
C THR A 254 2.39 2.24 -15.66
N GLU A 255 1.08 2.20 -15.55
CA GLU A 255 0.30 0.97 -15.40
C GLU A 255 -0.83 0.95 -16.41
N ASP A 256 -0.96 -0.17 -17.11
CA ASP A 256 -2.07 -0.50 -17.99
C ASP A 256 -2.64 -1.86 -17.54
N SER A 257 -3.85 -1.87 -16.99
CA SER A 257 -4.48 -3.07 -16.44
C SER A 257 -5.89 -3.25 -17.00
N SER A 258 -6.20 -4.44 -17.49
CA SER A 258 -7.57 -4.86 -17.84
C SER A 258 -8.26 -5.31 -16.55
N PHE A 259 -8.65 -4.36 -15.71
CA PHE A 259 -9.13 -4.60 -14.36
C PHE A 259 -10.20 -3.58 -13.97
N GLY A 260 -11.26 -4.08 -13.35
CA GLY A 260 -12.29 -3.30 -12.66
C GLY A 260 -12.49 -3.80 -11.22
N GLU A 261 -13.02 -2.94 -10.37
CA GLU A 261 -13.30 -3.27 -8.96
C GLU A 261 -14.49 -4.24 -8.81
N ALA A 262 -15.21 -4.56 -9.89
CA ALA A 262 -16.39 -5.41 -9.83
C ALA A 262 -16.01 -6.86 -9.50
N GLY A 263 -16.63 -7.40 -8.45
CA GLY A 263 -16.68 -8.82 -8.14
C GLY A 263 -17.66 -9.58 -9.06
N ILE A 264 -17.92 -10.81 -8.76
CA ILE A 264 -18.94 -11.66 -9.43
C ILE A 264 -20.02 -12.05 -8.42
N ASP A 265 -21.17 -12.45 -8.91
CA ASP A 265 -22.21 -13.01 -8.05
C ASP A 265 -21.78 -14.35 -7.42
N GLN A 266 -22.51 -14.76 -6.37
CA GLN A 266 -22.15 -15.96 -5.58
C GLN A 266 -22.24 -17.23 -6.44
N ALA A 267 -23.23 -17.34 -7.31
CA ALA A 267 -23.42 -18.54 -8.13
C ALA A 267 -22.25 -18.75 -9.12
N ARG A 268 -21.78 -17.66 -9.76
CA ARG A 268 -20.58 -17.71 -10.62
C ARG A 268 -19.32 -18.04 -9.80
N PHE A 269 -19.18 -17.44 -8.62
CA PHE A 269 -18.04 -17.74 -7.76
C PHE A 269 -17.97 -19.23 -7.40
N ASP A 270 -19.10 -19.85 -7.10
CA ASP A 270 -19.18 -21.26 -6.72
C ASP A 270 -18.92 -22.19 -7.93
N ALA A 271 -19.43 -21.83 -9.10
CA ALA A 271 -19.26 -22.62 -10.32
C ALA A 271 -17.85 -22.47 -10.91
N ASP A 272 -17.46 -21.27 -11.25
CA ASP A 272 -16.13 -20.93 -11.80
C ASP A 272 -15.71 -19.50 -11.43
N PRO A 273 -14.86 -19.31 -10.43
CA PRO A 273 -14.41 -18.00 -10.01
C PRO A 273 -13.50 -17.29 -11.02
N THR A 274 -13.10 -17.95 -12.11
CA THR A 274 -12.24 -17.35 -13.15
C THR A 274 -13.03 -16.59 -14.20
N VAL A 275 -14.34 -16.72 -14.24
CA VAL A 275 -15.22 -16.00 -15.18
C VAL A 275 -15.12 -14.49 -14.96
N ASN A 276 -15.08 -13.73 -16.05
CA ASN A 276 -15.05 -12.28 -16.03
C ASN A 276 -16.14 -11.68 -16.93
N PRO A 277 -17.30 -11.31 -16.38
CA PRO A 277 -18.34 -10.63 -17.14
C PRO A 277 -17.96 -9.20 -17.54
N PHE A 278 -16.98 -8.58 -16.87
CA PHE A 278 -16.53 -7.19 -17.09
C PHE A 278 -15.23 -7.13 -17.88
N ARG A 279 -15.15 -7.79 -19.02
CA ARG A 279 -13.92 -7.93 -19.82
C ARG A 279 -13.40 -6.61 -20.40
N ASN A 280 -14.26 -5.60 -20.49
CA ASN A 280 -13.92 -4.28 -21.05
C ASN A 280 -13.47 -3.27 -19.99
N ASP A 281 -13.47 -3.66 -18.70
CA ASP A 281 -12.98 -2.81 -17.64
C ASP A 281 -11.47 -2.59 -17.78
N VAL A 282 -11.04 -1.33 -17.62
CA VAL A 282 -9.65 -0.92 -17.76
C VAL A 282 -9.29 0.08 -16.67
N PHE A 283 -8.08 -0.07 -16.14
CA PHE A 283 -7.46 0.88 -15.26
C PHE A 283 -6.09 1.32 -15.82
N GLU A 284 -5.88 2.62 -15.92
CA GLU A 284 -4.65 3.24 -16.40
C GLU A 284 -4.10 4.20 -15.36
N LEU A 285 -2.79 4.19 -15.15
CA LEU A 285 -2.11 5.12 -14.27
C LEU A 285 -0.79 5.57 -14.89
N ARG A 286 -0.49 6.87 -14.79
CA ARG A 286 0.81 7.47 -15.13
C ARG A 286 1.22 8.37 -13.99
N ARG A 287 2.40 8.16 -13.45
CA ARG A 287 2.94 8.97 -12.34
C ARG A 287 4.35 9.42 -12.66
N SER A 288 4.58 10.73 -12.54
CA SER A 288 5.91 11.33 -12.53
C SER A 288 6.16 11.98 -11.18
N ALA A 289 7.37 11.83 -10.65
CA ALA A 289 7.73 12.41 -9.36
C ALA A 289 9.17 12.93 -9.37
N VAL A 290 9.37 14.01 -8.62
CA VAL A 290 10.68 14.62 -8.34
C VAL A 290 10.79 14.79 -6.82
N GLN A 291 11.92 14.40 -6.28
CA GLN A 291 12.27 14.62 -4.87
C GLN A 291 13.71 15.16 -4.82
N VAL A 292 13.90 16.23 -4.07
CA VAL A 292 15.21 16.83 -3.80
C VAL A 292 15.39 16.87 -2.30
N VAL A 293 16.53 16.39 -1.81
CA VAL A 293 16.87 16.38 -0.38
C VAL A 293 18.23 17.06 -0.21
N HIS A 294 18.22 18.20 0.44
CA HIS A 294 19.43 18.88 0.91
C HIS A 294 19.69 18.50 2.37
N ARG A 295 20.90 18.12 2.70
CA ARG A 295 21.35 17.87 4.08
C ARG A 295 22.53 18.77 4.38
N ALA A 296 22.49 19.45 5.51
CA ALA A 296 23.57 20.31 6.01
C ALA A 296 23.88 19.91 7.46
N GLU A 297 25.09 19.50 7.73
CA GLU A 297 25.63 19.34 9.07
C GLU A 297 26.07 20.73 9.56
N LEU A 298 25.21 21.36 10.39
CA LEU A 298 25.44 22.70 10.92
C LEU A 298 26.54 22.68 11.99
N THR A 299 26.54 21.62 12.77
CA THR A 299 27.58 21.25 13.76
C THR A 299 27.62 19.72 13.84
N PRO A 300 28.63 19.10 14.50
CA PRO A 300 28.62 17.64 14.76
C PRO A 300 27.39 17.12 15.50
N ALA A 301 26.66 18.01 16.18
CA ALA A 301 25.47 17.72 16.95
C ALA A 301 24.15 18.16 16.28
N ALA A 302 24.23 18.96 15.21
CA ALA A 302 23.06 19.56 14.56
C ALA A 302 23.06 19.34 13.06
N GLN A 303 21.98 18.77 12.54
CA GLN A 303 21.78 18.56 11.11
C GLN A 303 20.46 19.15 10.66
N LEU A 304 20.47 19.91 9.57
CA LEU A 304 19.28 20.37 8.85
C LEU A 304 19.09 19.52 7.59
N SER A 305 17.93 18.92 7.45
CA SER A 305 17.53 18.22 6.23
C SER A 305 16.31 18.90 5.64
N THR A 306 16.38 19.32 4.39
CA THR A 306 15.25 19.94 3.69
C THR A 306 14.85 19.07 2.52
N GLN A 307 13.65 18.56 2.54
CA GLN A 307 13.04 17.79 1.45
C GLN A 307 12.11 18.69 0.65
N VAL A 308 12.27 18.70 -0.67
CA VAL A 308 11.31 19.31 -1.61
C VAL A 308 10.81 18.20 -2.51
N TYR A 309 9.50 18.15 -2.75
CA TYR A 309 8.91 17.13 -3.61
C TYR A 309 7.79 17.67 -4.48
N TRP A 310 7.65 17.03 -5.62
CA TRP A 310 6.55 17.20 -6.56
C TRP A 310 6.17 15.86 -7.17
N SER A 311 4.88 15.64 -7.36
CA SER A 311 4.41 14.53 -8.18
C SER A 311 3.15 14.91 -8.95
N ARG A 312 3.00 14.32 -10.13
CA ARG A 312 1.77 14.33 -10.92
C ARG A 312 1.36 12.90 -11.20
N THR A 313 0.12 12.58 -10.85
CA THR A 313 -0.49 11.29 -11.14
C THR A 313 -1.74 11.51 -11.97
N GLU A 314 -1.78 10.88 -13.13
CA GLU A 314 -2.96 10.79 -13.97
C GLU A 314 -3.46 9.36 -13.88
N ARG A 315 -4.73 9.20 -13.55
CA ARG A 315 -5.34 7.88 -13.55
C ARG A 315 -6.72 7.92 -14.18
N ALA A 316 -7.09 6.87 -14.91
CA ALA A 316 -8.41 6.67 -15.44
C ALA A 316 -8.89 5.25 -15.17
N SER A 317 -10.15 5.12 -14.80
CA SER A 317 -10.82 3.83 -14.78
C SER A 317 -12.04 3.89 -15.70
N TYR A 318 -12.18 2.87 -16.52
CA TYR A 318 -13.27 2.67 -17.46
C TYR A 318 -13.98 1.41 -17.02
N ARG A 319 -15.19 1.55 -16.45
CA ARG A 319 -15.90 0.46 -15.80
C ARG A 319 -17.30 0.33 -16.34
N GLN A 320 -17.66 -0.86 -16.76
CA GLN A 320 -19.01 -1.14 -17.18
C GLN A 320 -19.98 -1.14 -16.00
N LEU A 321 -19.56 -1.73 -14.89
CA LEU A 321 -20.30 -1.70 -13.66
C LEU A 321 -19.70 -0.65 -12.69
N ASP A 322 -20.49 0.37 -12.32
CA ASP A 322 -20.16 1.32 -11.27
C ASP A 322 -20.91 0.94 -9.99
N ALA A 323 -20.45 -0.13 -9.33
CA ALA A 323 -21.18 -0.75 -8.25
C ALA A 323 -20.93 -0.12 -6.89
N ILE A 324 -19.90 0.74 -6.76
CA ILE A 324 -19.67 1.44 -5.49
C ILE A 324 -19.60 2.92 -5.76
N SER A 325 -20.34 3.70 -4.99
CA SER A 325 -19.94 5.07 -4.75
C SER A 325 -18.55 5.03 -4.09
N GLU A 326 -17.68 5.97 -4.40
CA GLU A 326 -16.37 6.09 -3.75
C GLU A 326 -16.47 6.25 -2.24
N ASP A 327 -17.66 6.43 -1.74
CA ASP A 327 -18.06 6.69 -0.37
C ASP A 327 -18.33 5.40 0.42
N GLY A 328 -18.24 4.23 -0.22
CA GLY A 328 -18.43 2.93 0.43
C GLY A 328 -19.90 2.49 0.54
N GLU A 329 -20.84 3.23 -0.04
CA GLU A 329 -22.19 2.75 -0.20
C GLU A 329 -22.27 1.72 -1.32
N LEU A 330 -22.86 0.58 -1.00
CA LEU A 330 -23.23 -0.44 -1.97
C LEU A 330 -24.42 0.06 -2.80
N GLU A 331 -24.15 0.68 -3.96
CA GLU A 331 -25.19 0.85 -4.97
C GLU A 331 -25.55 -0.54 -5.48
N THR A 332 -26.72 -1.03 -5.13
CA THR A 332 -27.28 -2.21 -5.78
C THR A 332 -27.50 -1.92 -7.25
N LEU A 333 -27.35 -2.93 -8.12
CA LEU A 333 -27.65 -2.82 -9.57
C LEU A 333 -29.00 -2.14 -9.84
N ARG A 334 -29.98 -2.30 -8.96
CA ARG A 334 -31.28 -1.64 -9.02
C ARG A 334 -31.24 -0.11 -8.93
N ARG A 335 -30.28 0.50 -8.22
CA ARG A 335 -30.14 1.97 -8.18
C ARG A 335 -29.58 2.57 -9.45
N ARG A 336 -29.04 1.76 -10.35
CA ARG A 336 -28.56 2.19 -11.67
C ARG A 336 -29.65 2.25 -12.72
N VAL A 337 -30.73 1.57 -12.46
CA VAL A 337 -31.97 1.71 -13.17
C VAL A 337 -32.66 2.92 -12.57
N GLY A 338 -32.81 4.00 -13.32
CA GLY A 338 -33.49 5.22 -12.86
C GLY A 338 -34.90 4.94 -12.35
N PRO A 339 -35.57 5.92 -11.71
CA PRO A 339 -36.90 5.75 -11.15
C PRO A 339 -37.94 5.21 -12.14
N SER A 340 -37.71 5.37 -13.44
CA SER A 340 -38.53 4.87 -14.54
C SER A 340 -38.19 3.44 -14.98
N GLY A 341 -37.25 2.75 -14.32
CA GLY A 341 -36.76 1.43 -14.75
C GLY A 341 -35.75 1.48 -15.91
N THR A 342 -35.35 2.67 -16.38
CA THR A 342 -34.34 2.81 -17.42
C THR A 342 -32.92 2.84 -16.87
N PRO A 343 -31.96 2.13 -17.48
CA PRO A 343 -30.57 2.19 -17.07
C PRO A 343 -29.99 3.61 -17.21
N ASN A 344 -29.31 4.10 -16.16
CA ASN A 344 -28.58 5.37 -16.19
C ASN A 344 -27.28 5.31 -17.01
N ILE A 345 -27.05 4.22 -17.72
CA ILE A 345 -25.86 3.99 -18.54
C ILE A 345 -26.29 4.08 -20.01
N PRO A 346 -25.76 5.01 -20.79
CA PRO A 346 -26.06 5.14 -22.21
C PRO A 346 -25.82 3.83 -22.96
N GLY A 347 -26.73 3.51 -23.90
CA GLY A 347 -26.65 2.30 -24.72
C GLY A 347 -27.02 1.00 -23.99
N CYS A 348 -27.51 1.08 -22.74
CA CYS A 348 -27.98 -0.09 -22.01
C CYS A 348 -29.46 -0.32 -22.29
N PRO A 349 -29.90 -1.51 -22.80
CA PRO A 349 -31.30 -1.83 -22.94
C PRO A 349 -32.07 -1.76 -21.64
N ALA A 350 -33.31 -1.28 -21.67
CA ALA A 350 -34.16 -1.12 -20.51
C ALA A 350 -34.65 -2.45 -19.91
N ASP A 351 -34.60 -3.52 -20.68
CA ASP A 351 -35.08 -4.84 -20.34
C ASP A 351 -34.02 -5.78 -19.76
N ILE A 352 -32.79 -5.31 -19.55
CA ILE A 352 -31.75 -6.12 -18.90
C ILE A 352 -32.11 -6.37 -17.42
N ASP A 353 -32.38 -7.60 -17.11
CA ASP A 353 -32.60 -8.06 -15.73
C ASP A 353 -31.28 -8.45 -15.07
N PHE A 354 -30.75 -7.57 -14.22
CA PHE A 354 -29.49 -7.79 -13.48
C PHE A 354 -29.67 -8.76 -12.30
N THR A 355 -30.87 -9.21 -12.00
CA THR A 355 -31.14 -10.18 -10.93
C THR A 355 -30.93 -11.62 -11.37
N VAL A 356 -30.84 -11.85 -12.69
CA VAL A 356 -30.58 -13.17 -13.28
C VAL A 356 -29.11 -13.35 -13.69
N PRO A 357 -28.59 -14.57 -13.66
CA PRO A 357 -27.17 -14.83 -13.94
C PRO A 357 -26.67 -14.33 -15.31
N ASN A 358 -27.47 -14.42 -16.37
CA ASN A 358 -27.11 -13.98 -17.71
C ASN A 358 -27.30 -12.46 -17.94
N GLY A 359 -27.93 -11.74 -17.02
CA GLY A 359 -28.08 -10.28 -17.10
C GLY A 359 -26.74 -9.55 -17.15
N PHE A 360 -25.73 -10.03 -16.43
CA PHE A 360 -24.38 -9.49 -16.46
C PHE A 360 -23.68 -9.70 -17.80
N GLU A 361 -23.91 -10.80 -18.48
CA GLU A 361 -23.34 -11.07 -19.82
C GLU A 361 -23.96 -10.17 -20.87
N GLN A 362 -25.29 -9.96 -20.80
CA GLN A 362 -25.98 -9.02 -21.64
C GLN A 362 -25.47 -7.60 -21.42
N PHE A 363 -25.34 -7.18 -20.17
CA PHE A 363 -24.79 -5.90 -19.79
C PHE A 363 -23.38 -5.68 -20.35
N ALA A 364 -22.48 -6.65 -20.16
CA ALA A 364 -21.09 -6.54 -20.60
C ALA A 364 -20.94 -6.41 -22.12
N GLY A 365 -21.88 -6.97 -22.87
CA GLY A 365 -21.87 -6.95 -24.35
C GLY A 365 -22.39 -5.67 -24.97
N VAL A 366 -23.36 -4.99 -24.36
CA VAL A 366 -24.12 -3.92 -24.98
C VAL A 366 -24.16 -2.60 -24.24
N CYS A 367 -24.06 -2.60 -22.91
CA CYS A 367 -24.13 -1.37 -22.14
C CYS A 367 -22.84 -0.54 -22.24
N GLY A 368 -22.99 0.77 -22.14
CA GLY A 368 -21.87 1.70 -22.06
C GLY A 368 -21.04 1.54 -20.79
N ASN A 369 -20.09 2.44 -20.58
CA ASN A 369 -19.22 2.41 -19.40
C ASN A 369 -19.24 3.73 -18.62
N ASN A 370 -18.83 3.69 -17.39
CA ASN A 370 -18.53 4.85 -16.58
C ASN A 370 -17.02 5.13 -16.66
N GLN A 371 -16.66 6.36 -17.05
CA GLN A 371 -15.29 6.80 -17.25
C GLN A 371 -14.92 7.77 -16.13
N ARG A 372 -13.79 7.55 -15.45
CA ARG A 372 -13.33 8.34 -14.32
C ARG A 372 -11.90 8.83 -14.51
N PRO A 373 -11.63 9.72 -15.49
CA PRO A 373 -10.32 10.35 -15.62
C PRO A 373 -10.09 11.34 -14.45
N ARG A 374 -8.93 11.25 -13.84
CA ARG A 374 -8.52 12.08 -12.70
C ARG A 374 -7.06 12.48 -12.84
N SER A 375 -6.74 13.70 -12.42
CA SER A 375 -5.36 14.17 -12.28
C SER A 375 -5.14 14.66 -10.85
N TYR A 376 -3.97 14.34 -10.32
CA TYR A 376 -3.51 14.71 -9.00
C TYR A 376 -2.14 15.35 -9.11
N GLN A 377 -1.96 16.52 -8.53
CA GLN A 377 -0.67 17.17 -8.42
C GLN A 377 -0.39 17.46 -6.95
N LEU A 378 0.74 16.98 -6.47
CA LEU A 378 1.23 17.20 -5.11
C LEU A 378 2.54 17.97 -5.18
N ARG A 379 2.75 18.85 -4.21
CA ARG A 379 4.03 19.53 -3.99
C ARG A 379 4.20 19.87 -2.52
N GLY A 380 5.43 19.85 -2.07
CA GLY A 380 5.70 20.22 -0.69
C GLY A 380 7.16 20.49 -0.41
N ILE A 381 7.37 21.15 0.71
CA ILE A 381 8.69 21.41 1.29
C ILE A 381 8.65 21.10 2.78
N GLU A 382 9.66 20.40 3.26
CA GLU A 382 9.78 19.99 4.66
C GLU A 382 11.22 20.16 5.14
N PRO A 383 11.60 21.32 5.73
CA PRO A 383 12.79 21.45 6.55
C PRO A 383 12.62 20.73 7.88
N ARG A 384 13.65 19.99 8.29
CA ARG A 384 13.73 19.20 9.52
C ARG A 384 15.08 19.42 10.18
N LEU A 385 15.08 19.90 11.40
CA LEU A 385 16.25 20.02 12.27
C LEU A 385 16.34 18.79 13.17
N SER A 386 17.51 18.17 13.22
CA SER A 386 17.87 17.14 14.17
C SER A 386 19.02 17.64 15.02
N LEU A 387 18.87 17.58 16.33
CA LEU A 387 19.83 18.13 17.27
C LEU A 387 20.11 17.11 18.39
N ARG A 388 21.37 16.90 18.72
CA ARG A 388 21.84 16.12 19.89
C ARG A 388 22.51 17.05 20.86
N PHE A 389 22.17 16.92 22.14
CA PHE A 389 22.82 17.66 23.19
C PHE A 389 22.67 16.94 24.52
N ASP A 390 23.59 17.22 25.46
CA ASP A 390 23.48 16.79 26.82
C ASP A 390 22.92 17.94 27.66
N GLY A 391 21.91 17.65 28.48
CA GLY A 391 21.24 18.62 29.32
C GLY A 391 20.63 17.96 30.54
N PHE A 392 20.70 18.61 31.68
CA PHE A 392 20.16 18.11 32.96
C PHE A 392 20.62 16.69 33.33
N GLY A 393 21.82 16.28 32.89
CA GLY A 393 22.37 14.94 33.14
C GLY A 393 21.82 13.85 32.19
N TRP A 394 21.07 14.22 31.19
CA TRP A 394 20.46 13.32 30.19
C TRP A 394 20.90 13.70 28.77
N ARG A 395 20.92 12.71 27.90
CA ARG A 395 21.15 12.94 26.47
C ARG A 395 19.82 13.18 25.76
N HIS A 396 19.78 14.22 24.95
CA HIS A 396 18.62 14.63 24.17
C HIS A 396 18.88 14.40 22.68
N GLU A 397 17.88 13.82 22.01
CA GLU A 397 17.82 13.69 20.56
C GLU A 397 16.52 14.40 20.10
N LEU A 398 16.63 15.67 19.74
CA LEU A 398 15.52 16.53 19.34
C LEU A 398 15.34 16.47 17.83
N ILE A 399 14.11 16.33 17.39
CA ILE A 399 13.68 16.48 15.99
C ILE A 399 12.57 17.52 15.95
N ALA A 400 12.74 18.55 15.14
CA ALA A 400 11.71 19.56 14.88
C ALA A 400 11.61 19.81 13.37
N GLY A 401 10.39 20.05 12.89
CA GLY A 401 10.19 20.31 11.47
C GLY A 401 8.89 21.02 11.16
N VAL A 402 8.84 21.59 9.97
CA VAL A 402 7.66 22.21 9.40
C VAL A 402 7.46 21.64 8.00
N ARG A 403 6.23 21.27 7.63
CA ARG A 403 5.89 20.86 6.28
C ARG A 403 4.83 21.80 5.71
N VAL A 404 5.10 22.33 4.53
CA VAL A 404 4.10 23.00 3.68
C VAL A 404 3.77 22.07 2.54
N HIS A 405 2.48 21.83 2.31
CA HIS A 405 2.00 20.86 1.34
C HIS A 405 0.78 21.38 0.59
N ASP A 406 0.79 21.23 -0.73
CA ASP A 406 -0.32 21.61 -1.61
C ASP A 406 -0.78 20.41 -2.44
N GLU A 407 -2.11 20.28 -2.62
CA GLU A 407 -2.76 19.32 -3.52
C GLU A 407 -3.67 20.07 -4.51
N ASP A 408 -3.61 19.68 -5.79
CA ASP A 408 -4.57 20.10 -6.83
C ASP A 408 -5.08 18.85 -7.54
N ILE A 409 -6.40 18.64 -7.49
CA ILE A 409 -7.05 17.44 -7.98
C ILE A 409 -8.14 17.87 -8.96
N ARG A 410 -8.16 17.28 -10.15
CA ARG A 410 -9.30 17.35 -11.05
C ARG A 410 -9.92 15.97 -11.20
N ARG A 411 -11.22 15.87 -10.93
CA ARG A 411 -12.01 14.65 -11.03
C ARG A 411 -13.15 14.87 -12.01
N ARG A 412 -13.18 14.09 -13.07
CA ARG A 412 -14.29 14.10 -14.03
C ARG A 412 -14.90 12.72 -14.10
N ARG A 413 -16.21 12.69 -14.36
CA ARG A 413 -16.94 11.46 -14.69
C ARG A 413 -17.63 11.66 -16.03
N PHE A 414 -17.56 10.63 -16.87
CA PHE A 414 -18.33 10.56 -18.11
C PHE A 414 -19.09 9.24 -18.14
N ASN A 415 -20.24 9.27 -18.79
CA ASN A 415 -20.92 8.06 -19.21
C ASN A 415 -20.65 7.85 -20.70
N GLY A 416 -20.01 6.75 -21.04
CA GLY A 416 -19.68 6.36 -22.41
C GLY A 416 -20.82 5.57 -23.06
N ALA A 417 -21.02 5.77 -24.35
CA ALA A 417 -22.10 5.11 -25.12
C ALA A 417 -21.82 3.63 -25.44
N THR A 418 -20.58 3.17 -25.30
CA THR A 418 -20.18 1.78 -25.60
C THR A 418 -19.34 1.18 -24.47
N PRO A 419 -19.27 -0.16 -24.36
CA PRO A 419 -18.45 -0.83 -23.36
C PRO A 419 -16.97 -0.44 -23.39
N THR A 420 -16.45 -0.11 -24.54
CA THR A 420 -15.04 0.23 -24.77
C THR A 420 -14.79 1.72 -24.93
N ALA A 421 -15.78 2.58 -24.68
CA ALA A 421 -15.63 4.02 -24.79
C ALA A 421 -14.51 4.55 -23.89
N ARG A 422 -13.81 5.57 -24.37
CA ARG A 422 -12.75 6.30 -23.64
C ARG A 422 -13.11 7.78 -23.54
N GLU A 423 -12.37 8.54 -22.75
CA GLU A 423 -12.54 9.99 -22.69
C GLU A 423 -12.45 10.59 -24.11
N GLY A 424 -13.46 11.39 -24.49
CA GLY A 424 -13.56 11.97 -25.83
C GLY A 424 -14.14 11.06 -26.91
N SER A 425 -14.53 9.81 -26.60
CA SER A 425 -15.23 8.94 -27.54
C SER A 425 -16.59 9.56 -27.93
N PRO A 426 -17.05 9.38 -29.18
CA PRO A 426 -18.37 9.84 -29.60
C PRO A 426 -19.48 9.34 -28.67
N GLY A 427 -20.43 10.20 -28.33
CA GLY A 427 -21.54 9.88 -27.42
C GLY A 427 -21.18 9.82 -25.94
N SER A 428 -19.92 10.08 -25.55
CA SER A 428 -19.56 10.21 -24.14
C SER A 428 -20.08 11.54 -23.56
N LEU A 429 -20.86 11.45 -22.47
CA LEU A 429 -21.49 12.58 -21.81
C LEU A 429 -20.77 12.90 -20.49
N LEU A 430 -20.35 14.15 -20.31
CA LEU A 430 -19.77 14.62 -19.06
C LEU A 430 -20.85 14.66 -17.98
N ARG A 431 -20.69 13.83 -16.94
CA ARG A 431 -21.59 13.74 -15.79
C ARG A 431 -21.21 14.71 -14.70
N ASP A 432 -19.96 14.62 -14.24
CA ASP A 432 -19.47 15.42 -13.10
C ASP A 432 -18.11 16.05 -13.40
N ASP A 433 -17.86 17.27 -12.89
CA ASP A 433 -16.55 17.93 -12.96
C ASP A 433 -16.25 18.66 -11.62
N PHE A 434 -15.24 18.14 -10.91
CA PHE A 434 -14.79 18.65 -9.64
C PHE A 434 -13.34 19.12 -9.71
N GLN A 435 -13.03 20.23 -9.04
CA GLN A 435 -11.67 20.66 -8.75
C GLN A 435 -11.49 20.80 -7.23
N ILE A 436 -10.58 20.04 -6.67
CA ILE A 436 -10.30 20.04 -5.24
C ILE A 436 -8.89 20.59 -5.03
N ARG A 437 -8.75 21.57 -4.14
CA ARG A 437 -7.47 22.15 -3.74
C ARG A 437 -7.30 22.06 -2.25
N THR A 438 -6.12 21.59 -1.82
CA THR A 438 -5.77 21.56 -0.40
C THR A 438 -4.45 22.27 -0.17
N ARG A 439 -4.41 23.12 0.85
CA ARG A 439 -3.20 23.72 1.39
C ARG A 439 -3.06 23.31 2.84
N ALA A 440 -1.92 22.76 3.19
CA ALA A 440 -1.65 22.26 4.53
C ALA A 440 -0.31 22.78 5.04
N VAL A 441 -0.29 23.11 6.32
CA VAL A 441 0.91 23.41 7.10
C VAL A 441 0.90 22.51 8.32
N ALA A 442 1.97 21.76 8.51
CA ALA A 442 2.18 20.95 9.68
C ALA A 442 3.48 21.36 10.37
N ALA A 443 3.47 21.46 11.70
CA ALA A 443 4.66 21.68 12.51
C ALA A 443 4.75 20.58 13.56
N TYR A 444 5.95 20.09 13.85
CA TYR A 444 6.14 19.05 14.83
C TYR A 444 7.46 19.20 15.57
N VAL A 445 7.44 18.70 16.79
CA VAL A 445 8.64 18.53 17.63
C VAL A 445 8.55 17.23 18.41
N GLN A 446 9.64 16.51 18.49
CA GLN A 446 9.82 15.29 19.28
C GLN A 446 11.19 15.34 19.92
N ASN A 447 11.28 15.02 21.19
CA ASN A 447 12.56 14.93 21.91
C ASN A 447 12.70 13.56 22.57
N THR A 448 13.66 12.78 22.14
CA THR A 448 14.00 11.52 22.83
C THR A 448 15.06 11.81 23.88
N VAL A 449 14.67 11.70 25.14
CA VAL A 449 15.50 11.96 26.32
C VAL A 449 15.99 10.62 26.86
N ILE A 450 17.30 10.40 26.88
CA ILE A 450 17.93 9.12 27.23
C ILE A 450 18.81 9.32 28.49
N GLY A 451 18.51 8.56 29.53
CA GLY A 451 19.28 8.58 30.77
C GLY A 451 19.24 7.25 31.54
N GLY A 452 20.39 6.74 31.92
CA GLY A 452 20.49 5.41 32.48
C GLY A 452 19.95 4.35 31.52
N ASN A 453 18.99 3.56 31.98
CA ASN A 453 18.33 2.51 31.21
C ASN A 453 16.95 2.96 30.64
N TRP A 454 16.65 4.25 30.64
CA TRP A 454 15.37 4.79 30.24
C TRP A 454 15.49 5.70 29.01
N SER A 455 14.48 5.68 28.20
CA SER A 455 14.24 6.67 27.17
C SER A 455 12.80 7.14 27.25
N ILE A 456 12.60 8.47 27.27
CA ILE A 456 11.29 9.11 27.27
C ILE A 456 11.20 9.97 26.01
N THR A 457 10.14 9.80 25.23
CA THR A 457 9.98 10.49 23.95
C THR A 457 8.65 11.25 23.92
N PRO A 458 8.57 12.45 24.53
CA PRO A 458 7.46 13.37 24.29
C PRO A 458 7.54 13.95 22.88
N GLY A 459 6.38 14.18 22.30
CA GLY A 459 6.29 14.83 21.01
C GLY A 459 4.89 15.39 20.76
N VAL A 460 4.81 16.33 19.86
CA VAL A 460 3.55 16.95 19.42
C VAL A 460 3.65 17.33 17.96
N ARG A 461 2.55 17.13 17.25
CA ARG A 461 2.35 17.56 15.87
C ARG A 461 1.10 18.44 15.80
N TYR A 462 1.22 19.56 15.11
CA TYR A 462 0.12 20.45 14.78
C TYR A 462 -0.15 20.36 13.28
N GLU A 463 -1.39 20.10 12.92
CA GLU A 463 -1.88 20.06 11.53
C GLU A 463 -2.86 21.22 11.32
N SER A 464 -2.66 22.01 10.28
CA SER A 464 -3.59 23.04 9.84
C SER A 464 -3.76 22.94 8.33
N TYR A 465 -4.96 22.67 7.87
CA TYR A 465 -5.21 22.53 6.43
C TYR A 465 -6.54 23.14 6.01
N GLN A 466 -6.56 23.63 4.78
CA GLN A 466 -7.73 24.18 4.12
C GLN A 466 -7.98 23.36 2.85
N GLN A 467 -9.20 22.85 2.72
CA GLN A 467 -9.67 22.13 1.55
C GLN A 467 -10.76 22.97 0.87
N THR A 468 -10.63 23.16 -0.44
CA THR A 468 -11.63 23.85 -1.26
C THR A 468 -12.09 22.90 -2.36
N ASN A 469 -13.38 22.61 -2.39
CA ASN A 469 -14.01 21.81 -3.43
C ASN A 469 -14.85 22.72 -4.33
N GLY A 470 -14.45 22.86 -5.59
CA GLY A 470 -15.19 23.55 -6.63
C GLY A 470 -15.86 22.54 -7.55
N VAL A 471 -17.14 22.75 -7.85
CA VAL A 471 -17.93 21.93 -8.76
C VAL A 471 -18.46 22.80 -9.88
N THR A 472 -18.35 22.33 -11.12
CA THR A 472 -18.90 23.04 -12.28
C THR A 472 -20.00 22.25 -12.96
N ARG A 473 -20.08 20.96 -12.67
CA ARG A 473 -21.12 20.05 -13.19
C ARG A 473 -21.35 18.92 -12.19
N LEU A 474 -22.61 18.59 -11.99
CA LEU A 474 -23.01 17.48 -11.15
C LEU A 474 -24.25 16.79 -11.77
N ASP A 475 -24.18 15.46 -11.90
CA ASP A 475 -25.24 14.62 -12.43
C ASP A 475 -25.82 15.13 -13.76
N PHE A 476 -24.92 15.37 -14.73
CA PHE A 476 -25.17 15.91 -16.09
C PHE A 476 -25.62 17.37 -16.15
N ALA A 477 -26.03 18.00 -15.06
CA ALA A 477 -26.49 19.37 -15.03
C ALA A 477 -25.33 20.34 -14.71
N PRO A 478 -25.34 21.57 -15.26
CA PRO A 478 -24.50 22.64 -14.76
C PRO A 478 -24.82 22.89 -13.28
N PHE A 479 -23.79 22.81 -12.45
CA PHE A 479 -23.92 23.06 -11.01
C PHE A 479 -22.64 23.74 -10.52
N VAL A 480 -22.73 25.04 -10.26
CA VAL A 480 -21.57 25.83 -9.83
C VAL A 480 -21.63 26.05 -8.32
N ALA A 481 -20.75 25.44 -7.62
CA ALA A 481 -20.58 25.62 -6.19
C ALA A 481 -19.09 25.58 -5.81
N SER A 482 -18.73 26.28 -4.73
CA SER A 482 -17.39 26.23 -4.15
C SER A 482 -17.49 26.26 -2.63
N VAL A 483 -16.99 25.23 -2.01
CA VAL A 483 -17.01 25.07 -0.55
C VAL A 483 -15.60 24.97 -0.01
N THR A 484 -15.33 25.73 1.05
CA THR A 484 -14.03 25.73 1.72
C THR A 484 -14.18 25.32 3.17
N GLN A 485 -13.42 24.30 3.54
CA GLN A 485 -13.33 23.77 4.91
C GLN A 485 -11.92 24.01 5.47
N ARG A 486 -11.83 24.38 6.74
CA ARG A 486 -10.57 24.55 7.48
C ARG A 486 -10.58 23.70 8.72
N ASN A 487 -9.51 22.97 8.93
CA ASN A 487 -9.31 22.10 10.08
C ASN A 487 -7.96 22.39 10.75
N ARG A 488 -7.95 22.23 12.08
CA ARG A 488 -6.75 22.41 12.91
C ARG A 488 -6.77 21.37 13.99
N GLU A 489 -5.71 20.58 14.08
CA GLU A 489 -5.61 19.50 15.05
C GLU A 489 -4.26 19.49 15.75
N LEU A 490 -4.29 19.23 17.07
CA LEU A 490 -3.09 19.01 17.87
C LEU A 490 -3.00 17.53 18.22
N LEU A 491 -1.89 16.93 17.85
CA LEU A 491 -1.66 15.49 17.93
C LEU A 491 -0.48 15.21 18.88
N PRO A 492 -0.72 15.14 20.19
CA PRO A 492 0.31 14.81 21.16
C PRO A 492 0.65 13.31 21.13
N GLY A 493 1.85 12.99 21.57
CA GLY A 493 2.28 11.63 21.81
C GLY A 493 3.38 11.56 22.85
N LEU A 494 3.45 10.42 23.53
CA LEU A 494 4.46 10.10 24.53
C LEU A 494 4.88 8.65 24.38
N GLY A 495 6.17 8.41 24.26
CA GLY A 495 6.76 7.10 24.28
C GLY A 495 7.69 6.92 25.49
N LEU A 496 7.71 5.72 26.03
CA LEU A 496 8.59 5.30 27.12
C LEU A 496 9.29 4.01 26.73
N THR A 497 10.58 3.93 26.96
CA THR A 497 11.36 2.72 26.71
C THR A 497 12.29 2.43 27.87
N TYR A 498 12.35 1.16 28.29
CA TYR A 498 13.27 0.66 29.30
C TYR A 498 14.12 -0.47 28.73
N PHE A 499 15.44 -0.32 28.74
CA PHE A 499 16.41 -1.27 28.19
C PHE A 499 17.41 -1.80 29.26
N GLY A 500 17.04 -1.72 30.53
CA GLY A 500 17.85 -2.28 31.64
C GLY A 500 17.74 -3.80 31.82
N LEU A 501 16.86 -4.48 31.07
CA LEU A 501 16.77 -5.93 31.08
C LEU A 501 17.76 -6.53 30.05
N PRO A 502 18.55 -7.55 30.44
CA PRO A 502 19.53 -8.17 29.52
C PRO A 502 18.87 -8.67 28.24
N GLY A 503 19.27 -8.10 27.09
CA GLY A 503 18.77 -8.50 25.76
C GLY A 503 17.30 -8.23 25.50
N THR A 504 16.61 -7.49 26.37
CA THR A 504 15.17 -7.21 26.24
C THR A 504 14.88 -5.75 26.52
N THR A 505 14.07 -5.15 25.66
CA THR A 505 13.57 -3.79 25.82
C THR A 505 12.07 -3.83 26.10
N VAL A 506 11.62 -3.08 27.11
CA VAL A 506 10.19 -2.83 27.36
C VAL A 506 9.86 -1.47 26.75
N PHE A 507 8.73 -1.35 26.08
CA PHE A 507 8.24 -0.08 25.58
C PHE A 507 6.76 0.11 25.86
N ALA A 508 6.36 1.37 26.03
CA ALA A 508 4.97 1.78 26.14
C ALA A 508 4.77 3.10 25.40
N GLY A 509 3.58 3.34 24.90
CA GLY A 509 3.31 4.56 24.17
C GLY A 509 1.83 4.92 24.13
N VAL A 510 1.59 6.23 24.02
CA VAL A 510 0.29 6.81 23.70
C VAL A 510 0.47 7.91 22.66
N HIS A 511 -0.38 7.93 21.65
CA HIS A 511 -0.38 9.02 20.67
C HIS A 511 -1.75 9.22 20.07
N ARG A 512 -1.97 10.43 19.55
CA ARG A 512 -3.16 10.77 18.79
C ARG A 512 -2.89 10.70 17.29
N GLY A 513 -3.75 9.97 16.57
CA GLY A 513 -3.72 9.84 15.10
C GLY A 513 -4.84 10.64 14.44
N ILE A 514 -4.68 10.98 13.15
CA ILE A 514 -5.63 11.74 12.34
C ILE A 514 -5.82 11.11 10.97
N ALA A 515 -7.07 11.17 10.47
CA ALA A 515 -7.40 11.00 9.07
C ALA A 515 -8.30 12.18 8.61
N PRO A 516 -7.81 13.06 7.71
CA PRO A 516 -8.60 14.15 7.15
C PRO A 516 -9.82 13.64 6.37
N PRO A 517 -10.97 14.34 6.43
CA PRO A 517 -12.14 13.96 5.65
C PRO A 517 -11.92 14.28 4.16
N ARG A 518 -12.60 13.54 3.30
CA ARG A 518 -12.68 13.87 1.88
C ARG A 518 -13.59 15.09 1.70
N PRO A 519 -13.18 16.12 0.94
CA PRO A 519 -13.92 17.38 0.86
C PRO A 519 -15.18 17.32 -0.01
N ASP A 520 -15.47 16.20 -0.66
CA ASP A 520 -16.59 16.02 -1.58
C ASP A 520 -17.75 15.16 -1.02
N VAL A 521 -17.66 14.72 0.23
CA VAL A 521 -18.61 13.74 0.77
C VAL A 521 -20.05 14.27 0.95
N ASN A 522 -20.24 15.55 1.23
CA ASN A 522 -21.57 16.13 1.49
C ASN A 522 -22.06 17.13 0.44
N LEU A 523 -21.33 17.30 -0.66
CA LEU A 523 -21.72 18.25 -1.70
C LEU A 523 -22.71 17.60 -2.68
N THR A 524 -23.97 17.96 -2.59
CA THR A 524 -25.05 17.49 -3.48
C THR A 524 -25.90 18.66 -3.96
N PRO A 525 -26.64 18.53 -5.10
CA PRO A 525 -27.59 19.55 -5.53
C PRO A 525 -28.72 19.80 -4.51
N ALA A 526 -29.03 18.78 -3.72
CA ALA A 526 -30.09 18.87 -2.69
C ALA A 526 -29.63 19.60 -1.41
N ASP A 527 -28.32 19.70 -1.16
CA ASP A 527 -27.75 20.40 -0.02
C ASP A 527 -26.59 21.30 -0.51
N PRO A 528 -26.92 22.48 -1.07
CA PRO A 528 -25.90 23.45 -1.49
C PRO A 528 -25.17 24.09 -0.31
N ASP A 529 -25.74 24.03 0.91
CA ASP A 529 -25.14 24.51 2.14
C ASP A 529 -24.29 23.41 2.81
N TYR A 530 -23.35 22.85 2.08
CA TYR A 530 -22.38 21.88 2.55
C TYR A 530 -22.17 21.85 4.07
N ARG A 531 -22.61 20.79 4.72
CA ARG A 531 -22.36 20.62 6.15
C ARG A 531 -21.00 19.97 6.38
N ARG A 532 -20.23 20.62 7.24
CA ARG A 532 -18.86 20.23 7.57
C ARG A 532 -18.78 18.81 8.14
N VAL A 533 -17.82 18.03 7.65
CA VAL A 533 -17.36 16.78 8.24
C VAL A 533 -15.99 17.02 8.85
N ASP A 534 -15.85 16.75 10.15
CA ASP A 534 -14.59 16.92 10.88
C ASP A 534 -13.63 15.74 10.63
N PRO A 535 -12.32 15.90 10.92
CA PRO A 535 -11.36 14.81 10.84
C PRO A 535 -11.72 13.64 11.74
N GLU A 536 -11.45 12.45 11.26
CA GLU A 536 -11.44 11.25 12.09
C GLU A 536 -10.21 11.28 13.00
N LEU A 537 -10.36 10.93 14.27
CA LEU A 537 -9.30 10.95 15.27
C LEU A 537 -9.19 9.61 15.98
N SER A 538 -7.99 9.27 16.42
CA SER A 538 -7.77 8.08 17.24
C SER A 538 -6.85 8.37 18.42
N THR A 539 -7.08 7.65 19.55
CA THR A 539 -6.13 7.53 20.64
C THR A 539 -5.58 6.11 20.61
N ASN A 540 -4.28 6.00 20.40
CA ASN A 540 -3.58 4.72 20.28
C ASN A 540 -2.72 4.51 21.52
N LEU A 541 -2.89 3.35 22.17
CA LEU A 541 -2.11 2.90 23.32
C LEU A 541 -1.40 1.60 22.98
N GLU A 542 -0.17 1.44 23.44
CA GLU A 542 0.58 0.20 23.29
C GLU A 542 1.51 -0.05 24.47
N LEU A 543 1.73 -1.33 24.72
CA LEU A 543 2.71 -1.85 25.66
C LEU A 543 3.38 -3.07 25.04
N GLY A 544 4.68 -3.10 25.00
CA GLY A 544 5.38 -4.21 24.34
C GLY A 544 6.75 -4.52 24.92
N LEU A 545 7.24 -5.66 24.48
CA LEU A 545 8.56 -6.20 24.77
C LEU A 545 9.22 -6.55 23.43
N ARG A 546 10.52 -6.24 23.30
CA ARG A 546 11.31 -6.71 22.15
C ARG A 546 12.69 -7.19 22.58
N SER A 547 13.19 -8.17 21.83
CA SER A 547 14.56 -8.64 21.96
C SER A 547 15.50 -7.84 21.07
N SER A 548 16.70 -7.53 21.53
CA SER A 548 17.77 -6.90 20.75
C SER A 548 18.36 -7.81 19.65
N GLY A 549 17.85 -9.05 19.47
CA GLY A 549 18.25 -9.98 18.40
C GLY A 549 19.59 -10.69 18.66
N GLY A 550 20.13 -10.62 19.86
CA GLY A 550 21.36 -11.34 20.23
C GLY A 550 21.20 -12.85 20.16
N ARG A 551 22.31 -13.56 19.85
CA ARG A 551 22.38 -15.04 19.80
C ARG A 551 21.37 -15.69 18.84
N GLY A 552 21.02 -15.03 17.72
CA GLY A 552 20.16 -15.64 16.70
C GLY A 552 18.68 -15.75 17.09
N LEU A 553 18.19 -14.95 18.05
CA LEU A 553 16.78 -14.88 18.42
C LEU A 553 16.33 -13.43 18.45
N ALA A 554 15.44 -13.05 17.52
CA ALA A 554 14.77 -11.75 17.49
C ALA A 554 13.27 -11.95 17.69
N TRP A 555 12.65 -11.17 18.58
CA TRP A 555 11.19 -11.24 18.79
C TRP A 555 10.64 -9.92 19.33
N GLU A 556 9.37 -9.70 19.06
CA GLU A 556 8.57 -8.60 19.61
C GLU A 556 7.18 -9.11 20.01
N ALA A 557 6.68 -8.66 21.14
CA ALA A 557 5.31 -8.88 21.59
C ALA A 557 4.70 -7.54 21.98
N THR A 558 3.51 -7.21 21.45
CA THR A 558 2.87 -5.91 21.67
C THR A 558 1.39 -6.08 21.96
N LEU A 559 0.94 -5.56 23.10
CA LEU A 559 -0.47 -5.30 23.38
C LEU A 559 -0.82 -3.92 22.85
N PHE A 560 -1.96 -3.78 22.19
CA PHE A 560 -2.40 -2.50 21.65
C PHE A 560 -3.89 -2.27 21.87
N ARG A 561 -4.25 -0.98 21.91
CA ARG A 561 -5.63 -0.50 21.94
C ARG A 561 -5.71 0.77 21.07
N ILE A 562 -6.73 0.83 20.22
CA ILE A 562 -7.10 1.99 19.41
C ILE A 562 -8.54 2.35 19.73
N ASP A 563 -8.75 3.51 20.35
CA ASP A 563 -10.04 4.15 20.48
C ASP A 563 -10.16 5.13 19.30
N PHE A 564 -11.06 4.85 18.38
CA PHE A 564 -11.27 5.62 17.16
C PHE A 564 -12.55 6.43 17.29
N GLU A 565 -12.44 7.75 17.15
CA GLU A 565 -13.51 8.73 17.39
C GLU A 565 -13.78 9.55 16.13
N ASN A 566 -14.95 10.20 16.08
CA ASN A 566 -15.38 11.02 14.95
C ASN A 566 -15.35 10.27 13.62
N GLN A 567 -15.54 8.96 13.65
CA GLN A 567 -15.56 8.18 12.42
C GLN A 567 -16.66 8.69 11.50
N ILE A 568 -16.31 8.90 10.23
CA ILE A 568 -17.24 9.37 9.20
C ILE A 568 -18.09 8.16 8.77
N VAL A 569 -19.39 8.27 8.95
CA VAL A 569 -20.38 7.23 8.65
C VAL A 569 -21.49 7.81 7.75
N PRO A 570 -22.25 6.96 7.01
CA PRO A 570 -23.44 7.41 6.30
C PRO A 570 -24.40 8.15 7.23
N GLY A 571 -24.95 9.28 6.81
CA GLY A 571 -25.84 10.11 7.62
C GLY A 571 -27.10 9.36 8.06
N ALA A 572 -27.63 8.50 7.19
CA ALA A 572 -28.78 7.64 7.50
C ALA A 572 -28.55 6.75 8.72
N ALA A 573 -27.30 6.33 8.96
CA ALA A 573 -26.95 5.49 10.11
C ALA A 573 -27.14 6.18 11.48
N VAL A 574 -27.32 7.51 11.50
CA VAL A 574 -27.53 8.30 12.72
C VAL A 574 -28.75 9.23 12.61
N GLY A 575 -29.65 8.98 11.65
CA GLY A 575 -30.83 9.81 11.42
C GLY A 575 -30.50 11.24 10.95
N SER A 576 -29.31 11.48 10.41
CA SER A 576 -28.90 12.78 9.88
C SER A 576 -29.43 12.95 8.45
N PRO A 577 -29.91 14.13 8.06
CA PRO A 577 -30.27 14.44 6.68
C PRO A 577 -29.02 14.59 5.76
N GLN A 578 -27.82 14.61 6.33
CA GLN A 578 -26.57 14.69 5.57
C GLN A 578 -26.23 13.33 4.94
N THR A 579 -25.50 13.34 3.82
CA THR A 579 -24.97 12.12 3.20
C THR A 579 -24.00 11.40 4.15
N TYR A 580 -23.17 12.16 4.89
CA TYR A 580 -22.21 11.66 5.87
C TYR A 580 -22.20 12.50 7.15
N ALA A 581 -21.91 11.87 8.26
CA ALA A 581 -21.82 12.52 9.58
C ALA A 581 -20.66 11.95 10.41
N ASN A 582 -20.12 12.78 11.30
CA ASN A 582 -19.16 12.35 12.32
C ASN A 582 -19.90 11.78 13.53
N ALA A 583 -20.10 10.48 13.57
CA ALA A 583 -20.85 9.85 14.65
C ALA A 583 -20.26 8.50 15.09
N GLY A 584 -19.40 7.90 14.27
CA GLY A 584 -18.87 6.58 14.54
C GLY A 584 -17.79 6.56 15.62
N LYS A 585 -17.88 5.60 16.54
CA LYS A 585 -16.79 5.20 17.45
C LYS A 585 -16.54 3.72 17.29
N THR A 586 -15.26 3.35 17.26
CA THR A 586 -14.86 1.94 17.23
C THR A 586 -13.74 1.67 18.21
N LEU A 587 -13.69 0.44 18.71
CA LEU A 587 -12.67 -0.04 19.61
C LEU A 587 -11.94 -1.22 18.99
N ASN A 588 -10.64 -1.08 18.81
CA ASN A 588 -9.76 -2.16 18.36
C ASN A 588 -8.72 -2.44 19.44
N GLN A 589 -8.61 -3.68 19.88
CA GLN A 589 -7.55 -4.09 20.82
C GLN A 589 -7.15 -5.54 20.59
N GLY A 590 -5.87 -5.82 20.85
CA GLY A 590 -5.33 -7.14 20.61
C GLY A 590 -3.86 -7.29 20.98
N LEU A 591 -3.30 -8.39 20.51
CA LEU A 591 -1.93 -8.81 20.70
C LEU A 591 -1.25 -9.04 19.35
N GLU A 592 -0.06 -8.53 19.20
CA GLU A 592 0.85 -8.82 18.10
C GLU A 592 2.07 -9.58 18.64
N LEU A 593 2.46 -10.65 17.96
CA LEU A 593 3.69 -11.40 18.20
C LEU A 593 4.45 -11.54 16.90
N ALA A 594 5.74 -11.29 16.93
CA ALA A 594 6.65 -11.59 15.82
C ALA A 594 7.94 -12.17 16.37
N GLY A 595 8.56 -13.08 15.63
CA GLY A 595 9.85 -13.62 16.03
C GLY A 595 10.52 -14.39 14.91
N ARG A 596 11.85 -14.44 15.00
CA ARG A 596 12.71 -15.29 14.18
C ARG A 596 13.78 -15.93 15.05
N ALA A 597 13.89 -17.24 14.95
CA ALA A 597 14.94 -18.03 15.58
C ALA A 597 15.86 -18.58 14.48
N ASP A 598 17.11 -18.16 14.49
CA ASP A 598 18.20 -18.62 13.63
C ASP A 598 19.01 -19.65 14.40
N PHE A 599 18.65 -20.94 14.28
CA PHE A 599 19.22 -22.04 15.08
C PHE A 599 20.70 -22.28 14.77
N GLY A 600 21.10 -22.17 13.50
CA GLY A 600 22.49 -22.33 13.11
C GLY A 600 23.37 -21.25 13.67
N ARG A 601 22.95 -19.97 13.58
CA ARG A 601 23.68 -18.84 14.20
C ARG A 601 23.77 -18.97 15.72
N ARG A 602 22.71 -19.47 16.34
CA ARG A 602 22.68 -19.72 17.79
C ARG A 602 23.66 -20.78 18.21
N ALA A 603 23.84 -21.81 17.38
CA ALA A 603 24.77 -22.91 17.61
C ALA A 603 26.19 -22.64 17.07
N GLY A 604 26.44 -21.46 16.42
CA GLY A 604 27.73 -21.15 15.78
C GLY A 604 28.02 -21.98 14.53
N LEU A 605 26.99 -22.51 13.87
CA LEU A 605 27.12 -23.32 12.64
C LEU A 605 27.22 -22.43 11.40
N ALA A 606 27.87 -22.95 10.36
CA ALA A 606 27.96 -22.29 9.06
C ALA A 606 26.60 -22.25 8.34
N ASP A 607 25.84 -23.31 8.48
CA ASP A 607 24.48 -23.46 7.94
C ASP A 607 23.44 -22.95 8.95
N ASN A 608 22.37 -22.33 8.47
CA ASN A 608 21.39 -21.69 9.33
C ASN A 608 19.95 -22.17 9.03
N PRO A 609 19.50 -23.27 9.67
CA PRO A 609 18.08 -23.53 9.78
C PRO A 609 17.42 -22.45 10.63
N TYR A 610 16.24 -21.98 10.22
CA TYR A 610 15.51 -20.94 10.95
C TYR A 610 14.00 -21.16 10.95
N LEU A 611 13.34 -20.57 11.94
CA LEU A 611 11.90 -20.50 12.06
C LEU A 611 11.47 -19.03 12.26
N GLY A 612 10.46 -18.58 11.52
CA GLY A 612 9.85 -17.27 11.66
C GLY A 612 8.36 -17.38 11.98
N LEU A 613 7.88 -16.54 12.88
CA LEU A 613 6.48 -16.48 13.32
C LEU A 613 5.98 -15.04 13.28
N SER A 614 4.74 -14.85 12.83
CA SER A 614 3.98 -13.62 13.02
C SER A 614 2.53 -13.98 13.37
N LEU A 615 2.00 -13.37 14.43
CA LEU A 615 0.61 -13.53 14.87
C LEU A 615 0.05 -12.16 15.23
N THR A 616 -1.15 -11.89 14.74
CA THR A 616 -2.01 -10.82 15.23
C THR A 616 -3.30 -11.42 15.73
N HIS A 617 -3.65 -11.18 16.98
CA HIS A 617 -4.93 -11.59 17.57
C HIS A 617 -5.74 -10.35 17.93
N LEU A 618 -6.84 -10.11 17.20
CA LEU A 618 -7.80 -9.04 17.49
C LEU A 618 -8.86 -9.57 18.46
N GLY A 619 -8.63 -9.39 19.75
CA GLY A 619 -9.59 -9.77 20.80
C GLY A 619 -10.88 -8.96 20.67
N THR A 620 -10.75 -7.65 20.45
CA THR A 620 -11.86 -6.73 20.19
C THR A 620 -11.61 -5.97 18.88
N ALA A 621 -12.62 -5.88 18.03
CA ALA A 621 -12.72 -4.99 16.88
C ALA A 621 -14.21 -4.76 16.65
N ARG A 622 -14.79 -3.70 17.22
CA ARG A 622 -16.24 -3.52 17.28
C ARG A 622 -16.67 -2.07 17.15
N PHE A 623 -17.90 -1.86 16.75
CA PHE A 623 -18.58 -0.58 16.89
C PHE A 623 -18.87 -0.28 18.37
N ASP A 624 -18.60 0.94 18.82
CA ASP A 624 -18.81 1.40 20.21
C ASP A 624 -19.77 2.59 20.28
N SER A 625 -20.48 2.87 19.19
CA SER A 625 -21.57 3.86 19.10
C SER A 625 -22.83 3.20 18.56
N ASP A 626 -23.98 3.84 18.90
CA ASP A 626 -25.28 3.45 18.38
C ASP A 626 -25.41 4.01 16.95
N LEU A 627 -25.25 3.11 15.97
CA LEU A 627 -25.41 3.38 14.56
C LEU A 627 -26.43 2.40 13.99
N ASP A 628 -27.28 2.87 13.11
CA ASP A 628 -28.20 2.02 12.36
C ASP A 628 -27.62 1.65 11.01
N SER A 629 -27.70 0.39 10.66
CA SER A 629 -27.40 -0.11 9.32
C SER A 629 -28.54 -1.01 8.89
N ASP A 630 -29.29 -0.57 7.90
CA ASP A 630 -30.47 -1.29 7.36
C ASP A 630 -31.47 -1.70 8.44
N GLY A 631 -31.80 -0.79 9.38
CA GLY A 631 -32.72 -1.04 10.47
C GLY A 631 -32.15 -1.86 11.64
N THR A 632 -30.85 -2.10 11.66
CA THR A 632 -30.16 -2.87 12.71
C THR A 632 -29.15 -1.99 13.43
N ASN A 633 -29.27 -1.86 14.77
CA ASN A 633 -28.23 -1.22 15.58
C ASN A 633 -26.97 -2.09 15.60
N VAL A 634 -25.85 -1.50 15.18
CA VAL A 634 -24.56 -2.21 15.03
C VAL A 634 -23.66 -2.14 16.27
N ARG A 635 -24.07 -1.46 17.35
CA ARG A 635 -23.27 -1.39 18.58
C ARG A 635 -22.91 -2.78 19.08
N GLY A 636 -21.62 -2.99 19.37
CA GLY A 636 -21.08 -4.29 19.78
C GLY A 636 -20.81 -5.28 18.64
N LYS A 637 -21.34 -5.03 17.43
CA LYS A 637 -21.03 -5.84 16.24
C LYS A 637 -19.57 -5.71 15.87
N ARG A 638 -19.01 -6.76 15.28
CA ARG A 638 -17.61 -6.78 14.82
C ARG A 638 -17.45 -5.92 13.58
N LEU A 639 -16.29 -5.23 13.51
CA LEU A 639 -15.94 -4.40 12.35
C LEU A 639 -15.79 -5.26 11.09
N PRO A 640 -16.25 -4.76 9.93
CA PRO A 640 -15.97 -5.39 8.64
C PRO A 640 -14.47 -5.47 8.35
N TYR A 641 -14.06 -6.50 7.62
CA TYR A 641 -12.67 -6.73 7.21
C TYR A 641 -11.66 -6.75 8.37
N ALA A 642 -12.12 -7.05 9.59
CA ALA A 642 -11.30 -7.18 10.80
C ALA A 642 -11.21 -8.66 11.25
N PRO A 643 -10.39 -9.50 10.60
CA PRO A 643 -10.25 -10.91 10.94
C PRO A 643 -9.74 -11.05 12.38
N LYS A 644 -10.26 -12.04 13.11
CA LYS A 644 -9.86 -12.27 14.51
C LYS A 644 -8.38 -12.66 14.64
N GLN A 645 -7.85 -13.35 13.64
CA GLN A 645 -6.47 -13.81 13.64
C GLN A 645 -5.85 -13.66 12.26
N LEU A 646 -4.63 -13.11 12.24
CA LEU A 646 -3.69 -13.16 11.14
C LEU A 646 -2.47 -13.95 11.63
N PHE A 647 -2.10 -15.00 10.93
CA PHE A 647 -1.02 -15.88 11.34
C PHE A 647 -0.11 -16.17 10.16
N SER A 648 1.20 -16.05 10.34
CA SER A 648 2.20 -16.47 9.38
C SER A 648 3.30 -17.26 10.08
N LEU A 649 3.66 -18.40 9.50
CA LEU A 649 4.75 -19.26 9.94
C LEU A 649 5.68 -19.50 8.77
N SER A 650 6.97 -19.40 8.97
CA SER A 650 7.96 -19.73 7.94
C SER A 650 9.08 -20.58 8.52
N ALA A 651 9.48 -21.58 7.77
CA ALA A 651 10.66 -22.39 8.05
C ALA A 651 11.61 -22.31 6.85
N GLY A 652 12.90 -22.27 7.10
CA GLY A 652 13.87 -22.24 6.02
C GLY A 652 15.25 -22.71 6.46
N TYR A 653 16.10 -22.86 5.45
CA TYR A 653 17.48 -23.29 5.61
C TYR A 653 18.37 -22.44 4.71
N GLU A 654 19.36 -21.80 5.28
CA GLU A 654 20.36 -20.99 4.59
C GLU A 654 21.69 -21.76 4.63
N SER A 655 22.15 -22.30 3.49
CA SER A 655 23.39 -23.07 3.42
C SER A 655 24.61 -22.18 3.17
N ALA A 656 25.71 -22.48 3.83
CA ALA A 656 27.02 -21.91 3.54
C ALA A 656 27.50 -22.17 2.11
N ALA A 657 27.01 -23.25 1.48
CA ALA A 657 27.26 -23.56 0.07
C ALA A 657 26.59 -22.61 -0.93
N GLY A 658 25.78 -21.64 -0.45
CA GLY A 658 25.22 -20.59 -1.31
C GLY A 658 23.82 -20.88 -1.82
N TRP A 659 23.08 -21.81 -1.25
CA TRP A 659 21.65 -21.99 -1.55
C TRP A 659 20.79 -21.75 -0.31
N ASP A 660 19.56 -21.40 -0.52
CA ASP A 660 18.55 -21.33 0.54
C ASP A 660 17.19 -21.85 0.05
N VAL A 661 16.44 -22.41 0.98
CA VAL A 661 15.08 -22.89 0.77
C VAL A 661 14.20 -22.34 1.89
N ARG A 662 12.97 -21.97 1.52
CA ARG A 662 11.96 -21.48 2.47
C ARG A 662 10.59 -22.05 2.10
N ILE A 663 9.83 -22.38 3.14
CA ILE A 663 8.40 -22.63 3.06
C ILE A 663 7.70 -21.67 4.04
N GLY A 664 6.58 -21.09 3.62
CA GLY A 664 5.79 -20.17 4.42
C GLY A 664 4.32 -20.54 4.38
N LEU A 665 3.65 -20.40 5.50
CA LEU A 665 2.21 -20.60 5.65
C LEU A 665 1.61 -19.29 6.15
N THR A 666 0.55 -18.81 5.49
CA THR A 666 -0.23 -17.65 5.93
C THR A 666 -1.69 -18.05 6.09
N ARG A 667 -2.26 -17.75 7.27
CA ARG A 667 -3.67 -18.01 7.58
C ARG A 667 -4.36 -16.71 7.96
N VAL A 668 -5.51 -16.45 7.35
CA VAL A 668 -6.46 -15.39 7.70
C VAL A 668 -7.73 -16.04 8.21
N SER A 669 -8.19 -15.67 9.40
CA SER A 669 -9.46 -16.17 9.94
C SER A 669 -10.65 -15.59 9.16
N SER A 670 -11.83 -16.15 9.34
CA SER A 670 -13.06 -15.61 8.78
C SER A 670 -13.31 -14.17 9.23
N GLN A 671 -13.99 -13.40 8.39
CA GLN A 671 -14.28 -11.99 8.63
C GLN A 671 -15.62 -11.61 8.00
N TYR A 672 -16.31 -10.66 8.62
CA TYR A 672 -17.53 -10.07 8.07
C TYR A 672 -17.19 -9.01 7.03
N THR A 673 -18.11 -8.75 6.11
CA THR A 673 -17.95 -7.74 5.06
C THR A 673 -18.82 -6.51 5.26
N ASP A 674 -19.80 -6.60 6.16
CA ASP A 674 -20.76 -5.55 6.46
C ASP A 674 -20.89 -5.31 7.98
N ALA A 675 -21.50 -4.18 8.34
CA ALA A 675 -21.63 -3.74 9.73
C ALA A 675 -22.62 -4.58 10.54
N VAL A 676 -23.63 -5.19 9.90
CA VAL A 676 -24.64 -6.04 10.58
C VAL A 676 -24.16 -7.45 10.84
N ASN A 677 -22.97 -7.78 10.36
CA ASN A 677 -22.32 -9.10 10.49
C ASN A 677 -23.13 -10.22 9.80
N THR A 678 -23.56 -9.97 8.59
CA THR A 678 -24.26 -10.97 7.76
C THR A 678 -23.39 -12.21 7.57
N VAL A 679 -23.98 -13.39 7.81
CA VAL A 679 -23.27 -14.67 7.70
C VAL A 679 -23.48 -15.30 6.32
N ALA A 680 -24.74 -15.40 5.88
CA ALA A 680 -25.08 -15.99 4.59
C ALA A 680 -24.59 -15.08 3.44
N ALA A 681 -24.06 -15.68 2.40
CA ALA A 681 -23.72 -14.93 1.20
C ALA A 681 -24.99 -14.44 0.49
N SER A 682 -25.02 -13.18 0.08
CA SER A 682 -26.07 -12.66 -0.79
C SER A 682 -25.92 -13.22 -2.22
N ALA A 683 -27.02 -13.28 -2.95
CA ALA A 683 -27.02 -13.81 -4.32
C ALA A 683 -26.09 -12.99 -5.25
N ASP A 684 -26.05 -11.68 -5.08
CA ASP A 684 -25.17 -10.76 -5.79
C ASP A 684 -23.68 -10.81 -5.35
N GLY A 685 -23.39 -11.62 -4.32
CA GLY A 685 -22.04 -11.80 -3.78
C GLY A 685 -21.52 -10.64 -2.93
N GLN A 686 -22.32 -9.60 -2.65
CA GLN A 686 -21.86 -8.34 -2.02
C GLN A 686 -21.82 -8.41 -0.50
N SER A 687 -22.60 -9.26 0.15
CA SER A 687 -22.60 -9.44 1.60
C SER A 687 -22.34 -10.89 2.00
N GLY A 688 -22.09 -11.11 3.29
CA GLY A 688 -21.80 -12.42 3.88
C GLY A 688 -20.36 -12.59 4.34
N VAL A 689 -20.11 -13.62 5.11
CA VAL A 689 -18.78 -13.93 5.65
C VAL A 689 -17.79 -14.26 4.53
N ILE A 690 -16.58 -13.73 4.63
CA ILE A 690 -15.41 -14.26 3.92
C ILE A 690 -14.88 -15.42 4.75
N PRO A 691 -14.87 -16.67 4.23
CA PRO A 691 -14.36 -17.83 4.95
C PRO A 691 -12.87 -17.71 5.26
N ALA A 692 -12.44 -18.38 6.34
CA ALA A 692 -11.03 -18.49 6.65
C ALA A 692 -10.26 -19.23 5.55
N TYR A 693 -9.04 -18.77 5.27
CA TYR A 693 -8.19 -19.42 4.29
C TYR A 693 -6.74 -19.54 4.78
N THR A 694 -6.05 -20.54 4.23
CA THR A 694 -4.63 -20.78 4.47
C THR A 694 -3.93 -20.93 3.15
N LEU A 695 -2.83 -20.20 2.97
CA LEU A 695 -1.98 -20.23 1.78
C LEU A 695 -0.59 -20.74 2.15
N VAL A 696 0.00 -21.51 1.25
CA VAL A 696 1.38 -22.00 1.39
C VAL A 696 2.21 -21.41 0.26
N ASN A 697 3.37 -20.84 0.61
CA ASN A 697 4.33 -20.27 -0.31
C ASN A 697 5.66 -20.98 -0.15
N ALA A 698 6.45 -21.10 -1.23
CA ALA A 698 7.77 -21.71 -1.17
C ALA A 698 8.74 -20.97 -2.10
N SER A 699 10.02 -20.97 -1.74
CA SER A 699 11.10 -20.44 -2.58
C SER A 699 12.39 -21.20 -2.40
N VAL A 700 13.17 -21.25 -3.48
CA VAL A 700 14.53 -21.81 -3.50
C VAL A 700 15.41 -20.83 -4.25
N ASN A 701 16.57 -20.50 -3.71
CA ASN A 701 17.58 -19.65 -4.33
C ASN A 701 18.92 -20.40 -4.35
N LEU A 702 19.61 -20.35 -5.49
CA LEU A 702 20.96 -20.86 -5.68
C LEU A 702 21.87 -19.72 -6.14
N ARG A 703 22.84 -19.35 -5.30
CA ARG A 703 23.82 -18.29 -5.56
C ARG A 703 25.10 -18.90 -6.12
N LEU A 704 25.37 -18.62 -7.37
CA LEU A 704 26.60 -19.00 -8.06
C LEU A 704 27.63 -17.89 -7.85
N ARG A 705 28.29 -17.89 -6.68
CA ARG A 705 29.15 -16.80 -6.19
C ARG A 705 30.22 -16.31 -7.18
N PRO A 706 30.97 -17.19 -7.90
CA PRO A 706 32.01 -16.72 -8.81
C PRO A 706 31.51 -15.78 -9.92
N HIS A 707 30.21 -15.88 -10.23
CA HIS A 707 29.61 -15.15 -11.36
C HIS A 707 28.62 -14.04 -10.94
N GLY A 708 28.43 -13.78 -9.63
CA GLY A 708 27.41 -12.86 -9.14
C GLY A 708 25.98 -13.25 -9.55
N LEU A 709 25.75 -14.51 -9.91
CA LEU A 709 24.49 -15.01 -10.45
C LEU A 709 23.67 -15.72 -9.38
N THR A 710 22.38 -15.43 -9.31
CA THR A 710 21.41 -16.18 -8.50
C THR A 710 20.32 -16.73 -9.42
N VAL A 711 20.11 -18.05 -9.35
CA VAL A 711 18.96 -18.73 -9.96
C VAL A 711 17.93 -18.99 -8.88
N TYR A 712 16.66 -18.79 -9.18
CA TYR A 712 15.61 -19.03 -8.20
C TYR A 712 14.33 -19.61 -8.79
N LEU A 713 13.59 -20.30 -7.93
CA LEU A 713 12.23 -20.77 -8.16
C LEU A 713 11.38 -20.36 -6.96
N ALA A 714 10.20 -19.78 -7.21
CA ALA A 714 9.28 -19.46 -6.13
C ALA A 714 7.84 -19.74 -6.56
N ALA A 715 7.00 -20.06 -5.56
CA ALA A 715 5.58 -20.28 -5.77
C ALA A 715 4.79 -19.62 -4.62
N THR A 716 3.72 -18.92 -4.96
CA THR A 716 2.71 -18.42 -4.00
C THR A 716 1.41 -19.19 -4.20
N ASN A 717 0.65 -19.38 -3.12
CA ASN A 717 -0.56 -20.20 -3.11
C ASN A 717 -0.29 -21.60 -3.74
N LEU A 718 0.73 -22.29 -3.25
CA LEU A 718 1.24 -23.57 -3.83
C LEU A 718 0.12 -24.62 -3.96
N GLY A 719 -0.82 -24.65 -3.02
CA GLY A 719 -1.97 -25.56 -3.02
C GLY A 719 -3.09 -25.17 -3.99
N ASP A 720 -2.94 -24.08 -4.76
CA ASP A 720 -3.96 -23.52 -5.66
C ASP A 720 -5.33 -23.34 -4.99
N LYS A 721 -5.31 -22.87 -3.73
CA LYS A 721 -6.52 -22.66 -2.95
C LYS A 721 -7.38 -21.58 -3.61
N ARG A 722 -8.63 -21.92 -3.92
CA ARG A 722 -9.66 -20.95 -4.28
C ARG A 722 -10.19 -20.29 -3.01
N TYR A 723 -10.19 -18.96 -2.95
CA TYR A 723 -10.62 -18.21 -1.76
C TYR A 723 -11.13 -16.83 -2.12
N LEU A 724 -11.93 -16.27 -1.24
CA LEU A 724 -12.43 -14.90 -1.30
C LEU A 724 -11.46 -13.96 -0.57
N VAL A 725 -11.27 -12.76 -1.13
CA VAL A 725 -10.54 -11.67 -0.47
C VAL A 725 -11.43 -10.50 -0.10
N GLY A 726 -12.56 -10.33 -0.76
CA GLY A 726 -13.51 -9.25 -0.54
C GLY A 726 -14.88 -9.58 -1.12
N ARG A 727 -15.85 -8.74 -0.73
CA ARG A 727 -17.22 -8.76 -1.26
C ARG A 727 -17.69 -7.37 -1.68
N VAL A 728 -16.73 -6.49 -1.88
CA VAL A 728 -17.00 -5.15 -2.41
C VAL A 728 -17.35 -5.29 -3.88
N ASN A 729 -18.57 -4.94 -4.29
CA ASN A 729 -19.11 -5.12 -5.66
C ASN A 729 -19.22 -6.57 -6.13
N GLY A 730 -19.58 -7.48 -5.26
CA GLY A 730 -19.63 -8.91 -5.53
C GLY A 730 -18.44 -9.67 -4.96
N ALA A 731 -18.41 -10.96 -5.18
CA ALA A 731 -17.37 -11.86 -4.70
C ALA A 731 -16.04 -11.58 -5.42
N GLN A 732 -15.02 -11.17 -4.65
CA GLN A 732 -13.67 -10.91 -5.16
C GLN A 732 -12.78 -12.11 -4.93
N VAL A 733 -12.21 -12.62 -6.01
CA VAL A 733 -11.41 -13.85 -6.01
C VAL A 733 -9.97 -13.55 -5.64
N GLY A 734 -9.41 -14.33 -4.72
CA GLY A 734 -8.00 -14.25 -4.35
C GLY A 734 -7.07 -14.72 -5.47
N ALA A 735 -5.79 -14.35 -5.36
CA ALA A 735 -4.79 -14.71 -6.35
C ALA A 735 -4.61 -16.24 -6.43
N PRO A 736 -4.69 -16.83 -7.62
CA PRO A 736 -4.43 -18.25 -7.84
C PRO A 736 -2.96 -18.57 -7.65
N ARG A 737 -2.59 -19.85 -7.77
CA ARG A 737 -1.19 -20.27 -7.72
C ARG A 737 -0.34 -19.55 -8.76
N GLN A 738 0.71 -18.87 -8.29
CA GLN A 738 1.73 -18.24 -9.10
C GLN A 738 3.05 -19.00 -8.92
N ILE A 739 3.63 -19.45 -10.03
CA ILE A 739 4.95 -20.08 -10.05
C ILE A 739 5.85 -19.19 -10.90
N GLN A 740 7.03 -18.87 -10.40
CA GLN A 740 7.99 -18.02 -11.09
C GLN A 740 9.40 -18.60 -10.96
N ALA A 741 10.14 -18.56 -12.06
CA ALA A 741 11.56 -18.89 -12.10
C ALA A 741 12.32 -17.68 -12.64
N GLY A 742 13.52 -17.45 -12.14
CA GLY A 742 14.28 -16.28 -12.57
C GLY A 742 15.78 -16.40 -12.36
N LEU A 743 16.44 -15.47 -13.02
CA LEU A 743 17.88 -15.24 -12.96
C LEU A 743 18.12 -13.81 -12.49
N ARG A 744 18.97 -13.62 -11.49
CA ARG A 744 19.47 -12.32 -11.06
C ARG A 744 20.98 -12.32 -11.12
N TRP A 745 21.52 -11.35 -11.80
CA TRP A 745 22.94 -11.06 -11.85
C TRP A 745 23.23 -9.75 -11.11
N ALA A 746 24.32 -9.67 -10.36
CA ALA A 746 24.76 -8.48 -9.67
C ALA A 746 26.27 -8.43 -9.59
N LEU A 747 26.82 -7.23 -9.89
CA LEU A 747 28.25 -6.83 -9.80
C LEU A 747 28.44 -5.96 -8.57
#